data_9e57c2a1f935e4688bfefd93752e0132
#
_entry.id   9e57c2a1f935e4688bfefd93752e0132
#
_cell.length_a   1.000
_cell.length_b   1.000
_cell.length_c   1.000
_cell.angle_alpha   90.00
_cell.angle_beta   90.00
_cell.angle_gamma   90.00
#
_symmetry.space_group_name_H-M   'P 1'
#
loop_
_entity.id
_entity.type
_entity.pdbx_description
1 polymer ?
#
loop_
_entity_poly.entity_id
_entity_poly.type
_entity_poly.pdbx_seq_one_letter_code
_entity_poly.pdbx_strand_id
1 'polypeptide(L)'
;MKPLSTTRKFGWLILAIAALVVPAFGQMARKPSPSKTGNEGVTSDSAAKRFLPAIESQADFDLLARVYNAKTPYALPHVMFVIDRSAGDKIYYVNSQLFRFHQDFANAQYLSLKRGEDFFKDVYTNNNRRLIVGTIAWQSPVKKFTFEFWEGDLAGPQMISETYAAIKKSFFTDISFKPNSTRQEDASAALNIPIVTADDIQKNQEYLALNVAKGVGRIHVIDKLDDSVEIGYNEIVVLKEVPLDLPPVAGIIVSQPTSPLSHINLLAKGWNIPNAYIKNANDLFRQFDGHWFEFETTLTGYKYEPCLKECLDTKPLIAPTVYGRDQFRSPPSDLKVTKLAALSQMRARDSIIYGSKAANLGEIIHSRPRTFAVPPGFAIPFVYYRQFMQSNGLFDVIDKLMDDQDFVHNPSVRRKKLGEFQQSIQNGKFDDKLRAEIIAKWKTYLGGRAVYVRSSSNAEDTGNFSGAGLYTSVENVTEADKIIEAVKTVWASVWNFKAYEARERNFVDHDDTNMGVLIQVGVKMDGGGVLVTKDPYDAMNKGAVYISATFGHNIAVTSEGIGASVNSSGKKAIPEQILFSPKSNSVQVLTRSDQQTMFVPDIHGGLKEVPFTSKRRVLSDAVVRNLVRSADYIKTVFGGKRDQDIEWGMVNGRLYIVQARPYIDKR
;
A
#
# COMPACT_ATOMS: atom_id res chain seq x y z
N MET A 1 23.36 67.67 -9.18
CA MET A 1 23.72 68.28 -7.89
C MET A 1 23.82 67.18 -6.86
N LYS A 2 25.02 66.85 -6.46
CA LYS A 2 25.39 66.21 -5.20
C LYS A 2 25.21 67.25 -4.08
N PRO A 3 25.24 66.92 -2.76
CA PRO A 3 26.21 66.04 -2.10
C PRO A 3 25.64 65.18 -0.95
N LEU A 4 26.32 64.13 -0.60
CA LEU A 4 27.27 63.92 0.54
C LEU A 4 26.55 63.82 1.91
N SER A 5 26.80 62.94 2.82
CA SER A 5 27.92 62.15 3.39
C SER A 5 27.35 61.52 4.69
N THR A 6 27.78 60.57 5.37
CA THR A 6 29.10 60.08 5.81
C THR A 6 28.90 58.82 6.66
N THR A 7 29.74 57.88 6.42
CA THR A 7 30.45 56.91 7.27
C THR A 7 30.17 56.83 8.77
N ARG A 8 30.05 55.58 9.30
CA ARG A 8 31.04 55.05 10.26
C ARG A 8 30.97 53.54 10.41
N LYS A 9 32.09 52.91 10.23
CA LYS A 9 32.46 51.52 10.53
C LYS A 9 32.39 51.28 12.03
N PHE A 10 31.95 50.08 12.44
CA PHE A 10 32.55 49.34 13.51
C PHE A 10 32.30 47.84 13.26
N GLY A 11 33.37 47.11 13.06
CA GLY A 11 33.39 45.66 12.97
C GLY A 11 33.33 45.04 14.35
N TRP A 12 32.69 43.90 14.45
CA TRP A 12 32.99 42.86 15.43
C TRP A 12 32.84 41.50 14.79
N LEU A 13 33.89 40.78 14.86
CA LEU A 13 34.11 39.37 14.62
C LEU A 13 33.06 38.54 15.38
N ILE A 14 32.27 37.73 14.69
CA ILE A 14 31.49 36.66 15.33
C ILE A 14 31.91 35.36 14.68
N LEU A 15 32.51 34.50 15.49
CA LEU A 15 32.81 33.11 15.21
C LEU A 15 31.58 32.37 14.65
N ALA A 16 31.76 31.72 13.53
CA ALA A 16 30.84 30.70 13.05
C ALA A 16 31.01 29.45 13.90
N ILE A 17 30.11 29.20 14.84
CA ILE A 17 29.93 27.90 15.45
C ILE A 17 29.04 27.10 14.54
N ALA A 18 29.62 26.15 13.82
CA ALA A 18 28.87 25.13 13.10
C ALA A 18 28.21 24.20 14.14
N ALA A 19 26.93 24.43 14.42
CA ALA A 19 26.11 23.49 15.18
C ALA A 19 25.81 22.28 14.30
N LEU A 20 26.55 21.21 14.47
CA LEU A 20 26.17 19.87 14.07
C LEU A 20 24.88 19.51 14.81
N VAL A 21 23.76 19.52 14.09
CA VAL A 21 22.50 18.96 14.57
C VAL A 21 22.62 17.44 14.54
N VAL A 22 23.01 16.88 15.66
CA VAL A 22 22.82 15.46 15.97
C VAL A 22 21.32 15.28 16.25
N PRO A 23 20.61 14.38 15.57
CA PRO A 23 19.23 14.08 15.96
C PRO A 23 19.25 13.45 17.34
N ALA A 24 18.76 14.18 18.32
CA ALA A 24 18.59 13.74 19.68
C ALA A 24 17.64 12.52 19.72
N PHE A 25 18.18 11.38 20.12
CA PHE A 25 17.38 10.30 20.69
C PHE A 25 16.68 10.87 21.93
N GLY A 26 15.36 11.08 21.79
CA GLY A 26 14.56 11.71 22.81
C GLY A 26 14.61 10.96 24.12
N GLN A 27 15.29 11.51 25.07
CA GLN A 27 15.09 11.26 26.47
C GLN A 27 13.69 11.77 26.85
N MET A 28 12.75 10.89 27.06
CA MET A 28 11.63 11.14 27.95
C MET A 28 11.87 10.39 29.25
N ALA A 29 12.73 10.94 30.09
CA ALA A 29 12.73 10.68 31.51
C ALA A 29 11.58 11.51 32.14
N ARG A 30 10.38 10.96 32.23
CA ARG A 30 9.37 11.48 33.14
C ARG A 30 9.66 10.89 34.53
N LYS A 31 9.95 11.79 35.48
CA LYS A 31 9.94 11.47 36.92
C LYS A 31 8.59 10.84 37.28
N PRO A 32 8.58 9.76 38.07
CA PRO A 32 7.33 9.22 38.58
C PRO A 32 6.76 10.17 39.66
N SER A 33 5.52 10.59 39.49
CA SER A 33 4.73 11.20 40.55
C SER A 33 4.28 10.11 41.54
N PRO A 34 4.30 10.33 42.87
CA PRO A 34 3.89 9.33 43.82
C PRO A 34 2.37 9.19 43.85
N SER A 35 1.85 8.04 43.47
CA SER A 35 0.47 7.66 43.73
C SER A 35 0.36 7.13 45.18
N LYS A 36 -0.62 7.66 45.86
CA LYS A 36 -0.96 7.30 47.27
C LYS A 36 -1.35 5.83 47.36
N THR A 37 -0.74 5.21 48.34
CA THR A 37 -0.91 3.86 48.85
C THR A 37 -2.31 3.57 49.35
N GLY A 38 -2.88 2.43 48.87
CA GLY A 38 -3.79 1.63 49.64
C GLY A 38 -3.04 0.36 50.07
N ASN A 39 -2.82 0.21 51.35
CA ASN A 39 -2.24 -0.98 51.96
C ASN A 39 -3.27 -2.13 51.93
N GLU A 40 -3.01 -3.18 51.15
CA GLU A 40 -3.49 -4.53 51.47
C GLU A 40 -2.32 -5.49 51.30
N GLY A 41 -2.13 -6.33 52.34
CA GLY A 41 -0.94 -7.12 52.53
C GLY A 41 -0.63 -8.09 51.40
N VAL A 42 0.52 -7.88 50.80
CA VAL A 42 1.15 -8.84 49.89
C VAL A 42 2.22 -9.61 50.70
N THR A 43 1.97 -10.89 50.89
CA THR A 43 2.94 -11.84 51.42
C THR A 43 4.24 -11.80 50.62
N SER A 44 5.34 -11.61 51.31
CA SER A 44 6.70 -11.50 50.77
C SER A 44 7.23 -12.83 50.26
N ASP A 45 6.89 -13.22 48.99
CA ASP A 45 7.61 -14.32 48.33
C ASP A 45 7.49 -14.33 46.81
N SER A 46 7.55 -13.20 46.15
CA SER A 46 7.73 -13.12 44.69
C SER A 46 8.58 -11.93 44.31
N ALA A 47 9.86 -11.95 44.62
CA ALA A 47 10.82 -11.15 43.85
C ALA A 47 10.74 -11.65 42.43
N ALA A 48 10.11 -10.89 41.52
CA ALA A 48 9.89 -11.26 40.14
C ALA A 48 11.22 -11.73 39.50
N LYS A 49 11.28 -13.00 39.08
CA LYS A 49 12.50 -13.60 38.49
C LYS A 49 12.95 -12.73 37.32
N ARG A 50 14.20 -12.28 37.32
CA ARG A 50 14.75 -11.43 36.26
C ARG A 50 15.00 -12.20 34.97
N PHE A 51 15.27 -13.50 35.09
CA PHE A 51 15.48 -14.43 33.97
C PHE A 51 15.34 -15.87 34.44
N LEU A 52 15.24 -16.79 33.48
CA LEU A 52 15.36 -18.24 33.70
C LEU A 52 16.53 -18.78 32.87
N PRO A 53 17.25 -19.82 33.34
CA PRO A 53 18.30 -20.51 32.56
C PRO A 53 17.71 -21.49 31.55
N ALA A 54 16.46 -21.90 31.73
CA ALA A 54 15.68 -22.76 30.81
C ALA A 54 14.21 -22.34 30.87
N ILE A 55 13.48 -22.59 29.80
CA ILE A 55 11.99 -22.55 29.75
C ILE A 55 11.54 -24.01 29.62
N GLU A 56 11.05 -24.58 30.71
CA GLU A 56 10.69 -25.99 30.81
C GLU A 56 9.21 -26.27 30.55
N SER A 57 8.40 -25.19 30.46
CA SER A 57 6.96 -25.27 30.25
C SER A 57 6.39 -24.01 29.58
N GLN A 58 5.15 -24.11 29.10
CA GLN A 58 4.39 -22.95 28.65
C GLN A 58 4.23 -21.90 29.75
N ALA A 59 4.05 -22.34 30.99
CA ALA A 59 3.92 -21.44 32.15
C ALA A 59 5.19 -20.60 32.39
N ASP A 60 6.38 -21.17 32.18
CA ASP A 60 7.63 -20.43 32.26
C ASP A 60 7.76 -19.38 31.17
N PHE A 61 7.31 -19.73 29.95
CA PHE A 61 7.27 -18.78 28.86
C PHE A 61 6.32 -17.62 29.17
N ASP A 62 5.10 -17.92 29.61
CA ASP A 62 4.08 -16.91 29.93
C ASP A 62 4.51 -16.01 31.10
N LEU A 63 5.23 -16.56 32.07
CA LEU A 63 5.80 -15.80 33.20
C LEU A 63 6.77 -14.70 32.74
N LEU A 64 7.55 -14.98 31.69
CA LEU A 64 8.56 -14.06 31.18
C LEU A 64 8.06 -13.21 30.00
N ALA A 65 7.04 -13.67 29.27
CA ALA A 65 6.62 -13.10 28.02
C ALA A 65 5.95 -11.74 28.19
N ARG A 66 6.30 -10.84 27.29
CA ARG A 66 5.55 -9.62 27.01
C ARG A 66 4.87 -9.75 25.65
N VAL A 67 3.66 -9.25 25.53
CA VAL A 67 2.97 -9.17 24.24
C VAL A 67 3.39 -7.88 23.52
N TYR A 68 4.16 -8.03 22.46
CA TYR A 68 4.51 -6.93 21.57
C TYR A 68 3.28 -6.57 20.72
N ASN A 69 3.06 -5.28 20.45
CA ASN A 69 1.91 -4.82 19.70
C ASN A 69 0.56 -5.37 20.22
N ALA A 70 0.39 -5.47 21.53
CA ALA A 70 -0.85 -5.94 22.15
C ALA A 70 -2.07 -5.18 21.59
N LYS A 71 -3.17 -5.91 21.38
CA LYS A 71 -4.42 -5.40 20.78
C LYS A 71 -4.28 -5.02 19.28
N THR A 72 -3.29 -5.52 18.59
CA THR A 72 -3.16 -5.41 17.13
C THR A 72 -3.09 -6.80 16.49
N PRO A 73 -3.27 -6.96 15.16
CA PRO A 73 -3.08 -8.23 14.46
C PRO A 73 -1.65 -8.77 14.56
N TYR A 74 -0.74 -7.90 14.95
CA TYR A 74 0.69 -8.19 15.11
C TYR A 74 1.05 -8.44 16.59
N ALA A 75 0.04 -8.75 17.42
CA ALA A 75 0.25 -9.14 18.80
C ALA A 75 1.15 -10.37 18.86
N LEU A 76 2.34 -10.20 19.42
CA LEU A 76 3.39 -11.21 19.43
C LEU A 76 3.86 -11.44 20.87
N PRO A 77 3.41 -12.52 21.54
CA PRO A 77 3.99 -12.93 22.80
C PRO A 77 5.46 -13.31 22.58
N HIS A 78 6.36 -12.69 23.32
CA HIS A 78 7.79 -12.90 23.14
C HIS A 78 8.59 -12.83 24.45
N VAL A 79 9.65 -13.59 24.49
CA VAL A 79 10.68 -13.62 25.54
C VAL A 79 12.02 -13.28 24.91
N MET A 80 12.72 -12.27 25.41
CA MET A 80 14.07 -11.97 24.98
C MET A 80 15.04 -13.03 25.51
N PHE A 81 16.12 -13.31 24.77
CA PHE A 81 17.22 -14.14 25.25
C PHE A 81 18.58 -13.45 25.06
N VAL A 82 19.51 -13.82 25.92
CA VAL A 82 20.92 -13.47 25.81
C VAL A 82 21.75 -14.74 25.98
N ILE A 83 22.67 -15.03 25.06
CA ILE A 83 23.63 -16.13 25.14
C ILE A 83 25.02 -15.51 25.33
N ASP A 84 25.72 -15.93 26.39
CA ASP A 84 27.11 -15.53 26.66
C ASP A 84 28.05 -16.63 26.16
N ARG A 85 28.68 -16.41 25.01
CA ARG A 85 29.63 -17.35 24.38
C ARG A 85 30.89 -17.55 25.23
N SER A 86 31.30 -16.54 26.00
CA SER A 86 32.48 -16.64 26.89
C SER A 86 32.22 -17.51 28.13
N ALA A 87 30.96 -17.82 28.43
CA ALA A 87 30.54 -18.64 29.54
C ALA A 87 30.00 -20.02 29.08
N GLY A 88 30.53 -20.56 27.96
CA GLY A 88 30.09 -21.85 27.41
C GLY A 88 28.69 -21.82 26.84
N ASP A 89 28.32 -20.78 26.14
CA ASP A 89 27.02 -20.54 25.54
C ASP A 89 25.85 -20.53 26.56
N LYS A 90 26.14 -20.01 27.75
CA LYS A 90 25.16 -19.87 28.80
C LYS A 90 24.00 -18.96 28.34
N ILE A 91 22.79 -19.50 28.33
CA ILE A 91 21.59 -18.78 27.93
C ILE A 91 20.87 -18.15 29.14
N TYR A 92 20.29 -16.99 28.92
CA TYR A 92 19.44 -16.26 29.84
C TYR A 92 18.13 -15.95 29.11
N TYR A 93 17.01 -16.55 29.50
CA TYR A 93 15.68 -16.19 29.04
C TYR A 93 15.19 -15.02 29.89
N VAL A 94 15.19 -13.84 29.30
CA VAL A 94 15.02 -12.57 29.97
C VAL A 94 13.55 -12.28 30.24
N ASN A 95 13.21 -11.87 31.46
CA ASN A 95 11.87 -11.40 31.76
C ASN A 95 11.57 -10.10 30.97
N SER A 96 10.88 -10.25 29.85
CA SER A 96 10.54 -9.19 28.92
C SER A 96 9.46 -8.23 29.44
N GLN A 97 8.82 -8.57 30.58
CA GLN A 97 7.94 -7.66 31.29
C GLN A 97 8.75 -6.66 32.12
N LEU A 98 9.90 -7.07 32.67
CA LEU A 98 10.79 -6.22 33.49
C LEU A 98 11.78 -5.45 32.62
N PHE A 99 12.35 -6.08 31.59
CA PHE A 99 13.37 -5.49 30.73
C PHE A 99 12.80 -5.20 29.35
N ARG A 100 12.94 -3.97 28.92
CA ARG A 100 12.43 -3.56 27.61
C ARG A 100 13.43 -3.82 26.48
N PHE A 101 14.72 -3.75 26.77
CA PHE A 101 15.81 -3.91 25.81
C PHE A 101 16.88 -4.87 26.33
N HIS A 102 17.54 -5.59 25.46
CA HIS A 102 18.68 -6.47 25.79
C HIS A 102 19.79 -5.71 26.55
N GLN A 103 20.04 -4.45 26.18
CA GLN A 103 21.01 -3.61 26.85
C GLN A 103 20.69 -3.44 28.34
N ASP A 104 19.42 -3.21 28.70
CA ASP A 104 19.00 -2.98 30.07
C ASP A 104 19.28 -4.22 30.92
N PHE A 105 18.94 -5.41 30.39
CA PHE A 105 19.25 -6.67 31.03
C PHE A 105 20.76 -6.93 31.14
N ALA A 106 21.49 -6.77 30.03
CA ALA A 106 22.94 -7.02 29.99
C ALA A 106 23.68 -6.11 30.99
N ASN A 107 23.28 -4.86 31.11
CA ASN A 107 23.86 -3.95 32.11
C ASN A 107 23.45 -4.34 33.54
N ALA A 108 22.19 -4.72 33.78
CA ALA A 108 21.69 -5.11 35.09
C ALA A 108 22.30 -6.43 35.60
N GLN A 109 22.80 -7.29 34.71
CA GLN A 109 23.51 -8.55 35.04
C GLN A 109 25.01 -8.44 34.91
N TYR A 110 25.57 -7.25 34.68
CA TYR A 110 27.01 -7.00 34.46
C TYR A 110 27.61 -7.81 33.29
N LEU A 111 26.79 -8.25 32.33
CA LEU A 111 27.24 -8.93 31.13
C LEU A 111 27.92 -7.93 30.16
N SER A 112 27.47 -6.68 30.17
CA SER A 112 28.11 -5.60 29.43
C SER A 112 27.93 -4.28 30.19
N LEU A 113 28.96 -3.43 30.14
CA LEU A 113 28.86 -2.04 30.64
C LEU A 113 28.65 -1.03 29.50
N LYS A 114 28.69 -1.49 28.24
CA LYS A 114 28.48 -0.66 27.06
C LYS A 114 27.02 -0.22 26.95
N ARG A 115 26.80 0.97 26.38
CA ARG A 115 25.47 1.58 26.21
C ARG A 115 25.33 2.22 24.85
N GLY A 116 24.09 2.43 24.41
CA GLY A 116 23.77 3.13 23.15
C GLY A 116 24.44 2.51 21.94
N GLU A 117 25.12 3.34 21.17
CA GLU A 117 25.77 2.94 19.91
C GLU A 117 26.88 1.91 20.11
N ASP A 118 27.64 1.99 21.21
CA ASP A 118 28.72 1.04 21.51
C ASP A 118 28.17 -0.35 21.85
N PHE A 119 27.07 -0.43 22.60
CA PHE A 119 26.36 -1.70 22.81
C PHE A 119 25.82 -2.24 21.50
N PHE A 120 25.19 -1.38 20.71
CA PHE A 120 24.63 -1.74 19.43
C PHE A 120 25.68 -2.33 18.48
N LYS A 121 26.80 -1.66 18.30
CA LYS A 121 27.91 -2.15 17.46
C LYS A 121 28.44 -3.49 17.94
N ASP A 122 28.59 -3.65 19.24
CA ASP A 122 29.16 -4.85 19.83
C ASP A 122 28.26 -6.08 19.72
N VAL A 123 26.94 -5.89 19.82
CA VAL A 123 25.96 -6.96 20.00
C VAL A 123 25.17 -7.30 18.74
N TYR A 124 24.98 -6.34 17.81
CA TYR A 124 24.16 -6.58 16.61
C TYR A 124 24.96 -6.58 15.31
N THR A 125 26.09 -5.85 15.25
CA THR A 125 26.83 -5.70 13.98
C THR A 125 28.21 -6.34 13.98
N ASN A 126 28.70 -6.79 15.13
CA ASN A 126 29.96 -7.53 15.23
C ASN A 126 29.73 -9.03 14.94
N ASN A 127 30.40 -9.55 13.92
CA ASN A 127 30.30 -10.97 13.56
C ASN A 127 30.94 -11.90 14.60
N ASN A 128 31.91 -11.41 15.39
CA ASN A 128 32.59 -12.17 16.46
C ASN A 128 32.22 -11.63 17.85
N ARG A 129 30.95 -11.36 18.07
CA ARG A 129 30.45 -10.83 19.34
C ARG A 129 30.42 -11.88 20.45
N ARG A 130 30.64 -11.42 21.66
CA ARG A 130 30.56 -12.25 22.87
C ARG A 130 29.09 -12.62 23.19
N LEU A 131 28.20 -11.63 23.17
CA LEU A 131 26.80 -11.81 23.48
C LEU A 131 25.97 -11.97 22.19
N ILE A 132 25.23 -13.07 22.07
CA ILE A 132 24.21 -13.25 21.07
C ILE A 132 22.87 -12.92 21.71
N VAL A 133 22.10 -12.05 21.08
CA VAL A 133 20.79 -11.62 21.60
C VAL A 133 19.71 -11.79 20.56
N GLY A 134 18.50 -12.11 21.01
CA GLY A 134 17.34 -12.25 20.16
C GLY A 134 16.06 -12.43 20.97
N THR A 135 15.00 -12.86 20.31
CA THR A 135 13.70 -13.12 20.91
C THR A 135 13.18 -14.49 20.55
N ILE A 136 12.44 -15.11 21.47
CA ILE A 136 11.57 -16.26 21.19
C ILE A 136 10.15 -15.76 21.15
N ALA A 137 9.40 -16.09 20.11
CA ALA A 137 8.04 -15.65 19.90
C ALA A 137 7.11 -16.80 19.52
N TRP A 138 5.85 -16.72 19.95
CA TRP A 138 4.80 -17.63 19.48
C TRP A 138 4.14 -17.07 18.22
N GLN A 139 4.27 -17.78 17.12
CA GLN A 139 3.68 -17.42 15.81
C GLN A 139 2.32 -18.11 15.65
N SER A 140 1.26 -17.44 16.06
CA SER A 140 -0.11 -18.00 16.05
C SER A 140 -0.57 -18.54 14.69
N PRO A 141 -0.28 -17.92 13.53
CA PRO A 141 -0.75 -18.44 12.25
C PRO A 141 -0.19 -19.81 11.89
N VAL A 142 1.06 -20.10 12.27
CA VAL A 142 1.73 -21.38 12.01
C VAL A 142 1.77 -22.29 13.22
N LYS A 143 1.26 -21.84 14.37
CA LYS A 143 1.24 -22.58 15.64
C LYS A 143 2.61 -23.13 16.02
N LYS A 144 3.65 -22.28 15.95
CA LYS A 144 5.04 -22.64 16.24
C LYS A 144 5.73 -21.58 17.08
N PHE A 145 6.65 -22.02 17.93
CA PHE A 145 7.64 -21.13 18.50
C PHE A 145 8.76 -20.86 17.50
N THR A 146 9.19 -19.60 17.43
CA THR A 146 10.33 -19.19 16.62
C THR A 146 11.34 -18.44 17.48
N PHE A 147 12.63 -18.61 17.18
CA PHE A 147 13.62 -17.64 17.60
C PHE A 147 13.99 -16.76 16.43
N GLU A 148 14.28 -15.50 16.73
CA GLU A 148 14.51 -14.48 15.72
C GLU A 148 15.51 -13.43 16.20
N PHE A 149 16.28 -12.90 15.27
CA PHE A 149 17.15 -11.76 15.49
C PHE A 149 16.45 -10.48 15.00
N TRP A 150 16.91 -9.34 15.49
CA TRP A 150 16.49 -8.07 14.92
C TRP A 150 16.80 -8.00 13.42
N GLU A 151 15.95 -7.34 12.61
CA GLU A 151 16.06 -7.33 11.14
C GLU A 151 17.40 -6.77 10.61
N GLY A 152 18.05 -5.88 11.36
CA GLY A 152 19.38 -5.33 11.05
C GLY A 152 20.55 -6.10 11.62
N ASP A 153 20.31 -7.19 12.34
CA ASP A 153 21.35 -8.03 12.92
C ASP A 153 22.14 -8.76 11.82
N LEU A 154 23.49 -8.71 11.93
CA LEU A 154 24.40 -9.32 10.96
C LEU A 154 24.76 -10.79 11.28
N ALA A 155 23.90 -11.50 12.03
CA ALA A 155 24.10 -12.91 12.35
C ALA A 155 24.36 -13.75 11.09
N GLY A 156 25.49 -14.45 11.07
CA GLY A 156 25.85 -15.39 10.01
C GLY A 156 25.41 -16.82 10.30
N PRO A 157 25.63 -17.77 9.36
CA PRO A 157 25.19 -19.17 9.48
C PRO A 157 25.62 -19.85 10.77
N GLN A 158 26.89 -19.66 11.16
CA GLN A 158 27.44 -20.26 12.38
C GLN A 158 26.68 -19.79 13.62
N MET A 159 26.43 -18.49 13.75
CA MET A 159 25.75 -17.89 14.89
C MET A 159 24.29 -18.35 14.99
N ILE A 160 23.61 -18.47 13.85
CA ILE A 160 22.23 -19.01 13.78
C ILE A 160 22.23 -20.45 14.30
N SER A 161 23.18 -21.29 13.86
CA SER A 161 23.30 -22.69 14.31
C SER A 161 23.63 -22.81 15.79
N GLU A 162 24.57 -21.99 16.30
CA GLU A 162 24.92 -21.93 17.73
C GLU A 162 23.71 -21.58 18.58
N THR A 163 22.97 -20.55 18.16
CA THR A 163 21.74 -20.10 18.83
C THR A 163 20.67 -21.20 18.85
N TYR A 164 20.41 -21.83 17.69
CA TYR A 164 19.48 -22.97 17.61
C TYR A 164 19.86 -24.09 18.57
N ALA A 165 21.14 -24.47 18.58
CA ALA A 165 21.64 -25.56 19.46
C ALA A 165 21.50 -25.20 20.94
N ALA A 166 21.78 -23.96 21.34
CA ALA A 166 21.64 -23.51 22.73
C ALA A 166 20.17 -23.53 23.18
N ILE A 167 19.27 -22.99 22.35
CA ILE A 167 17.84 -22.95 22.66
C ILE A 167 17.24 -24.36 22.70
N LYS A 168 17.58 -25.24 21.76
CA LYS A 168 17.05 -26.62 21.71
C LYS A 168 17.37 -27.42 22.96
N LYS A 169 18.45 -27.11 23.68
CA LYS A 169 18.83 -27.79 24.92
C LYS A 169 18.04 -27.34 26.15
N SER A 170 17.41 -26.17 26.10
CA SER A 170 16.85 -25.46 27.25
C SER A 170 15.45 -24.90 27.04
N PHE A 171 14.79 -25.30 25.96
CA PHE A 171 13.41 -24.88 25.65
C PHE A 171 12.53 -26.13 25.52
N PHE A 172 11.34 -26.08 26.10
CA PHE A 172 10.47 -27.26 26.36
C PHE A 172 9.86 -27.91 25.11
N THR A 173 9.92 -27.24 23.95
CA THR A 173 9.31 -27.76 22.72
C THR A 173 10.16 -27.41 21.50
N ASP A 174 9.75 -27.92 20.34
CA ASP A 174 10.43 -27.62 19.08
C ASP A 174 10.38 -26.14 18.75
N ILE A 175 11.49 -25.65 18.20
CA ILE A 175 11.65 -24.24 17.81
C ILE A 175 12.18 -24.15 16.38
N SER A 176 11.74 -23.12 15.66
CA SER A 176 12.19 -22.82 14.30
C SER A 176 12.89 -21.46 14.27
N PHE A 177 13.81 -21.28 13.34
CA PHE A 177 14.39 -19.96 13.05
C PHE A 177 13.42 -19.15 12.20
N LYS A 178 13.18 -17.87 12.56
CA LYS A 178 12.45 -16.92 11.74
C LYS A 178 13.39 -15.81 11.28
N PRO A 179 13.80 -15.80 9.99
CA PRO A 179 14.58 -14.70 9.45
C PRO A 179 13.71 -13.43 9.34
N ASN A 180 14.27 -12.29 9.73
CA ASN A 180 13.63 -10.98 9.64
C ASN A 180 14.21 -10.08 8.54
N SER A 181 15.11 -10.63 7.72
CA SER A 181 15.65 -9.96 6.53
C SER A 181 16.11 -10.99 5.51
N THR A 182 16.22 -10.56 4.25
CA THR A 182 16.77 -11.40 3.16
C THR A 182 18.19 -11.87 3.45
N ARG A 183 19.01 -11.04 4.12
CA ARG A 183 20.34 -11.44 4.57
C ARG A 183 20.28 -12.64 5.52
N GLN A 184 19.35 -12.65 6.47
CA GLN A 184 19.17 -13.75 7.41
C GLN A 184 18.57 -14.98 6.73
N GLU A 185 17.68 -14.79 5.73
CA GLU A 185 17.21 -15.88 4.87
C GLU A 185 18.38 -16.54 4.14
N ASP A 186 19.22 -15.75 3.47
CA ASP A 186 20.40 -16.26 2.75
C ASP A 186 21.37 -16.97 3.70
N ALA A 187 21.62 -16.42 4.89
CA ALA A 187 22.50 -17.01 5.90
C ALA A 187 21.97 -18.34 6.44
N SER A 188 20.66 -18.54 6.46
CA SER A 188 20.03 -19.76 6.97
C SER A 188 19.73 -20.82 5.90
N ALA A 189 19.79 -20.46 4.61
CA ALA A 189 19.33 -21.30 3.50
C ALA A 189 20.01 -22.68 3.40
N ALA A 190 21.28 -22.77 3.81
CA ALA A 190 22.06 -24.01 3.78
C ALA A 190 22.09 -24.74 5.13
N LEU A 191 21.41 -24.22 6.15
CA LEU A 191 21.42 -24.82 7.49
C LEU A 191 20.35 -25.91 7.60
N ASN A 192 20.71 -27.01 8.26
CA ASN A 192 19.77 -28.09 8.56
C ASN A 192 19.02 -27.81 9.87
N ILE A 193 18.22 -26.70 9.88
CA ILE A 193 17.37 -26.31 11.00
C ILE A 193 15.96 -25.98 10.48
N PRO A 194 14.92 -26.14 11.30
CA PRO A 194 13.58 -25.73 10.93
C PRO A 194 13.52 -24.20 10.71
N ILE A 195 12.95 -23.76 9.60
CA ILE A 195 12.77 -22.34 9.26
C ILE A 195 11.28 -22.06 9.09
N VAL A 196 10.85 -20.90 9.56
CA VAL A 196 9.51 -20.33 9.33
C VAL A 196 9.70 -18.93 8.73
N THR A 197 9.33 -18.76 7.49
CA THR A 197 9.47 -17.48 6.79
C THR A 197 8.27 -16.55 7.07
N ALA A 198 8.42 -15.27 6.75
CA ALA A 198 7.30 -14.32 6.78
C ALA A 198 6.18 -14.76 5.81
N ASP A 199 6.55 -15.32 4.65
CA ASP A 199 5.62 -15.87 3.66
C ASP A 199 4.81 -17.06 4.22
N ASP A 200 5.43 -17.95 4.99
CA ASP A 200 4.72 -19.05 5.67
C ASP A 200 3.69 -18.54 6.67
N ILE A 201 4.06 -17.51 7.45
CA ILE A 201 3.15 -16.88 8.42
C ILE A 201 1.97 -16.25 7.69
N GLN A 202 2.22 -15.51 6.61
CA GLN A 202 1.17 -14.82 5.86
C GLN A 202 0.22 -15.78 5.15
N LYS A 203 0.72 -16.85 4.55
CA LYS A 203 -0.11 -17.88 3.89
C LYS A 203 -1.01 -18.66 4.86
N ASN A 204 -0.62 -18.76 6.12
CA ASN A 204 -1.37 -19.47 7.15
C ASN A 204 -2.28 -18.56 7.99
N GLN A 205 -2.34 -17.27 7.69
CA GLN A 205 -3.20 -16.34 8.40
C GLN A 205 -4.67 -16.68 8.19
N GLU A 206 -5.47 -16.66 9.24
CA GLU A 206 -6.90 -16.98 9.18
C GLU A 206 -7.77 -15.72 9.02
N TYR A 207 -7.25 -14.59 9.43
CA TYR A 207 -7.93 -13.30 9.39
C TYR A 207 -6.93 -12.15 9.14
N LEU A 208 -7.34 -11.18 8.34
CA LEU A 208 -6.63 -9.91 8.17
C LEU A 208 -7.64 -8.77 7.99
N ALA A 209 -7.60 -7.78 8.87
CA ALA A 209 -8.34 -6.54 8.66
C ALA A 209 -7.73 -5.74 7.49
N LEU A 210 -8.51 -5.53 6.45
CA LEU A 210 -8.15 -4.72 5.29
C LEU A 210 -8.66 -3.28 5.43
N ASN A 211 -9.81 -3.13 6.10
CA ASN A 211 -10.31 -1.86 6.61
C ASN A 211 -11.13 -2.09 7.89
N VAL A 212 -10.77 -1.37 8.96
CA VAL A 212 -11.48 -1.46 10.24
C VAL A 212 -12.66 -0.51 10.22
N ALA A 213 -13.87 -1.08 10.26
CA ALA A 213 -15.11 -0.34 10.25
C ALA A 213 -16.27 -1.25 10.71
N LYS A 214 -17.49 -0.71 10.72
CA LYS A 214 -18.72 -1.41 11.02
C LYS A 214 -19.74 -1.13 9.93
N GLY A 215 -20.48 -2.15 9.52
CA GLY A 215 -21.52 -2.06 8.51
C GLY A 215 -22.71 -2.97 8.84
N VAL A 216 -23.87 -2.58 8.35
CA VAL A 216 -25.12 -3.36 8.48
C VAL A 216 -25.61 -3.66 7.08
N GLY A 217 -25.87 -4.93 6.79
CA GLY A 217 -26.32 -5.33 5.46
C GLY A 217 -26.78 -6.78 5.41
N ARG A 218 -27.35 -7.15 4.27
CA ARG A 218 -27.71 -8.51 3.97
C ARG A 218 -26.48 -9.28 3.49
N ILE A 219 -26.16 -10.39 4.11
CA ILE A 219 -25.07 -11.27 3.64
C ILE A 219 -25.40 -11.75 2.22
N HIS A 220 -24.44 -11.62 1.32
CA HIS A 220 -24.56 -12.11 -0.05
C HIS A 220 -23.28 -12.89 -0.41
N VAL A 221 -23.40 -14.21 -0.47
CA VAL A 221 -22.28 -15.11 -0.73
C VAL A 221 -22.12 -15.33 -2.23
N ILE A 222 -21.01 -14.85 -2.79
CA ILE A 222 -20.75 -14.86 -4.23
C ILE A 222 -19.54 -15.75 -4.51
N ASP A 223 -19.77 -16.90 -5.15
CA ASP A 223 -18.70 -17.81 -5.54
C ASP A 223 -17.97 -17.36 -6.82
N LYS A 224 -18.74 -16.76 -7.75
CA LYS A 224 -18.22 -16.16 -8.97
C LYS A 224 -19.00 -14.89 -9.26
N LEU A 225 -18.29 -13.79 -9.37
CA LEU A 225 -18.88 -12.52 -9.75
C LEU A 225 -18.79 -12.35 -11.27
N ASP A 226 -19.93 -12.22 -11.91
CA ASP A 226 -20.09 -11.87 -13.32
C ASP A 226 -21.23 -10.86 -13.49
N ASP A 227 -21.47 -10.42 -14.74
CA ASP A 227 -22.45 -9.36 -15.03
C ASP A 227 -23.89 -9.72 -14.69
N SER A 228 -24.20 -11.00 -14.41
CA SER A 228 -25.53 -11.46 -14.02
C SER A 228 -25.80 -11.29 -12.52
N VAL A 229 -24.78 -11.09 -11.71
CA VAL A 229 -24.91 -10.94 -10.25
C VAL A 229 -25.27 -9.51 -9.90
N GLU A 230 -26.49 -9.31 -9.42
CA GLU A 230 -26.92 -8.02 -8.90
C GLU A 230 -26.43 -7.84 -7.47
N ILE A 231 -25.77 -6.72 -7.21
CA ILE A 231 -25.26 -6.35 -5.89
C ILE A 231 -25.87 -5.02 -5.46
N GLY A 232 -26.54 -5.06 -4.31
CA GLY A 232 -27.18 -3.89 -3.71
C GLY A 232 -26.29 -3.15 -2.70
N TYR A 233 -26.63 -1.89 -2.43
CA TYR A 233 -25.91 -1.04 -1.46
C TYR A 233 -25.93 -1.60 -0.02
N ASN A 234 -26.97 -2.32 0.33
CA ASN A 234 -27.19 -2.85 1.68
C ASN A 234 -26.70 -4.29 1.80
N GLU A 235 -25.70 -4.68 1.03
CA GLU A 235 -25.16 -6.02 1.07
C GLU A 235 -23.77 -6.05 1.67
N ILE A 236 -23.53 -7.05 2.51
CA ILE A 236 -22.20 -7.46 2.94
C ILE A 236 -21.83 -8.61 2.03
N VAL A 237 -20.97 -8.32 1.04
CA VAL A 237 -20.58 -9.31 0.05
C VAL A 237 -19.48 -10.22 0.57
N VAL A 238 -19.66 -11.53 0.41
CA VAL A 238 -18.68 -12.56 0.74
C VAL A 238 -18.15 -13.15 -0.56
N LEU A 239 -16.92 -12.81 -0.92
CA LEU A 239 -16.34 -13.05 -2.23
C LEU A 239 -15.30 -14.16 -2.15
N LYS A 240 -15.44 -15.18 -2.99
CA LYS A 240 -14.44 -16.23 -3.12
C LYS A 240 -13.16 -15.73 -3.78
N GLU A 241 -13.30 -14.85 -4.74
CA GLU A 241 -12.21 -14.19 -5.47
C GLU A 241 -12.35 -12.69 -5.37
N VAL A 242 -11.24 -11.99 -5.37
CA VAL A 242 -11.22 -10.51 -5.32
C VAL A 242 -11.60 -9.98 -6.70
N PRO A 243 -12.76 -9.36 -6.87
CA PRO A 243 -13.17 -8.83 -8.17
C PRO A 243 -12.37 -7.57 -8.51
N LEU A 244 -12.46 -7.20 -9.76
CA LEU A 244 -11.81 -6.00 -10.29
C LEU A 244 -12.62 -4.74 -10.01
N ASP A 245 -13.92 -4.90 -9.98
CA ASP A 245 -14.87 -3.82 -9.74
C ASP A 245 -15.99 -4.32 -8.82
N LEU A 246 -16.41 -3.46 -7.93
CA LEU A 246 -17.51 -3.72 -7.01
C LEU A 246 -18.32 -2.43 -6.86
N PRO A 247 -19.66 -2.48 -6.96
CA PRO A 247 -20.46 -1.33 -6.57
C PRO A 247 -20.29 -1.05 -5.07
N PRO A 248 -20.65 0.16 -4.60
CA PRO A 248 -20.71 0.43 -3.18
C PRO A 248 -21.60 -0.59 -2.44
N VAL A 249 -21.07 -1.13 -1.35
CA VAL A 249 -21.73 -2.14 -0.51
C VAL A 249 -21.59 -1.77 0.97
N ALA A 250 -22.29 -2.50 1.83
CA ALA A 250 -22.25 -2.29 3.28
C ALA A 250 -21.01 -2.90 3.95
N GLY A 251 -20.38 -3.91 3.32
CA GLY A 251 -19.18 -4.55 3.80
C GLY A 251 -18.60 -5.54 2.79
N ILE A 252 -17.33 -5.85 2.92
CA ILE A 252 -16.61 -6.77 2.03
C ILE A 252 -15.89 -7.83 2.87
N ILE A 253 -16.09 -9.08 2.53
CA ILE A 253 -15.37 -10.23 3.08
C ILE A 253 -14.76 -11.00 1.92
N VAL A 254 -13.46 -11.25 1.94
CA VAL A 254 -12.79 -12.01 0.88
C VAL A 254 -12.20 -13.30 1.44
N SER A 255 -12.35 -14.40 0.70
CA SER A 255 -11.82 -15.72 1.10
C SER A 255 -10.38 -15.97 0.68
N GLN A 256 -9.77 -15.04 -0.07
CA GLN A 256 -8.38 -15.13 -0.51
C GLN A 256 -7.58 -13.93 0.00
N PRO A 257 -6.31 -14.16 0.41
CA PRO A 257 -5.42 -13.07 0.78
C PRO A 257 -5.26 -12.09 -0.37
N THR A 258 -5.26 -10.81 -0.06
CA THR A 258 -5.10 -9.73 -1.04
C THR A 258 -4.10 -8.69 -0.54
N SER A 259 -3.44 -8.01 -1.47
CA SER A 259 -2.56 -6.89 -1.11
C SER A 259 -3.38 -5.73 -0.51
N PRO A 260 -2.90 -5.07 0.55
CA PRO A 260 -3.57 -3.89 1.12
C PRO A 260 -3.72 -2.74 0.12
N LEU A 261 -2.95 -2.75 -0.95
CA LEU A 261 -3.01 -1.77 -2.03
C LEU A 261 -3.88 -2.24 -3.21
N SER A 262 -4.56 -3.38 -3.09
CA SER A 262 -5.51 -3.81 -4.11
C SER A 262 -6.67 -2.81 -4.22
N HIS A 263 -7.21 -2.69 -5.43
CA HIS A 263 -8.25 -1.72 -5.75
C HIS A 263 -9.47 -1.82 -4.81
N ILE A 264 -9.96 -3.04 -4.56
CA ILE A 264 -11.09 -3.29 -3.64
C ILE A 264 -10.80 -2.78 -2.22
N ASN A 265 -9.58 -2.95 -1.74
CA ASN A 265 -9.21 -2.48 -0.41
C ASN A 265 -9.13 -0.95 -0.36
N LEU A 266 -8.67 -0.31 -1.43
CA LEU A 266 -8.69 1.15 -1.56
C LEU A 266 -10.12 1.70 -1.65
N LEU A 267 -11.02 1.02 -2.37
CA LEU A 267 -12.44 1.36 -2.42
C LEU A 267 -13.09 1.22 -1.03
N ALA A 268 -12.89 0.10 -0.35
CA ALA A 268 -13.44 -0.11 0.99
C ALA A 268 -13.00 0.96 1.98
N LYS A 269 -11.72 1.36 1.94
CA LYS A 269 -11.20 2.49 2.72
C LYS A 269 -11.87 3.80 2.31
N GLY A 270 -11.99 4.05 1.00
CA GLY A 270 -12.68 5.22 0.48
C GLY A 270 -14.15 5.31 0.91
N TRP A 271 -14.80 4.19 1.01
CA TRP A 271 -16.20 4.07 1.42
C TRP A 271 -16.39 3.97 2.94
N ASN A 272 -15.31 3.81 3.70
CA ASN A 272 -15.33 3.62 5.14
C ASN A 272 -16.23 2.45 5.58
N ILE A 273 -16.13 1.32 4.88
CA ILE A 273 -16.88 0.09 5.15
C ILE A 273 -15.96 -1.01 5.69
N PRO A 274 -16.49 -1.96 6.50
CA PRO A 274 -15.72 -3.09 6.98
C PRO A 274 -15.22 -3.92 5.78
N ASN A 275 -13.94 -4.25 5.81
CA ASN A 275 -13.32 -5.10 4.80
C ASN A 275 -12.30 -6.02 5.47
N ALA A 276 -12.43 -7.32 5.25
CA ALA A 276 -11.55 -8.31 5.84
C ALA A 276 -11.28 -9.49 4.90
N TYR A 277 -10.06 -10.02 4.99
CA TYR A 277 -9.79 -11.39 4.60
C TYR A 277 -10.17 -12.31 5.75
N ILE A 278 -10.96 -13.33 5.46
CA ILE A 278 -11.33 -14.40 6.38
C ILE A 278 -11.18 -15.72 5.62
N LYS A 279 -10.33 -16.60 6.13
CA LYS A 279 -10.08 -17.90 5.51
C LYS A 279 -11.37 -18.71 5.43
N ASN A 280 -11.68 -19.26 4.26
CA ASN A 280 -12.89 -20.04 4.00
C ASN A 280 -14.22 -19.29 4.28
N ALA A 281 -14.23 -17.96 4.11
CA ALA A 281 -15.40 -17.13 4.41
C ALA A 281 -16.67 -17.58 3.66
N ASN A 282 -16.56 -18.02 2.40
CA ASN A 282 -17.71 -18.48 1.63
C ASN A 282 -18.42 -19.64 2.31
N ASP A 283 -17.67 -20.60 2.85
CA ASP A 283 -18.26 -21.75 3.57
C ASP A 283 -18.83 -21.31 4.92
N LEU A 284 -18.12 -20.46 5.64
CA LEU A 284 -18.52 -19.96 6.96
C LEU A 284 -19.83 -19.16 6.89
N PHE A 285 -19.95 -18.28 5.91
CA PHE A 285 -21.11 -17.38 5.80
C PHE A 285 -22.25 -17.92 4.93
N ARG A 286 -22.10 -19.06 4.26
CA ARG A 286 -23.12 -19.67 3.38
C ARG A 286 -24.47 -19.85 4.07
N GLN A 287 -24.46 -20.29 5.33
CA GLN A 287 -25.66 -20.48 6.12
C GLN A 287 -26.42 -19.18 6.43
N PHE A 288 -25.78 -18.04 6.27
CA PHE A 288 -26.34 -16.71 6.54
C PHE A 288 -26.69 -15.94 5.26
N ASP A 289 -26.54 -16.57 4.09
CA ASP A 289 -26.84 -15.93 2.82
C ASP A 289 -28.29 -15.43 2.78
N GLY A 290 -28.49 -14.21 2.33
CA GLY A 290 -29.79 -13.55 2.31
C GLY A 290 -30.27 -12.95 3.64
N HIS A 291 -29.57 -13.17 4.76
CA HIS A 291 -29.98 -12.69 6.07
C HIS A 291 -29.27 -11.38 6.43
N TRP A 292 -29.93 -10.56 7.24
CA TRP A 292 -29.38 -9.29 7.70
C TRP A 292 -28.45 -9.46 8.89
N PHE A 293 -27.27 -8.86 8.80
CA PHE A 293 -26.25 -8.89 9.83
C PHE A 293 -25.60 -7.52 10.04
N GLU A 294 -25.16 -7.30 11.26
CA GLU A 294 -24.16 -6.32 11.58
C GLU A 294 -22.79 -6.99 11.50
N PHE A 295 -21.88 -6.40 10.75
CA PHE A 295 -20.50 -6.89 10.60
C PHE A 295 -19.52 -5.81 11.03
N GLU A 296 -18.63 -6.14 11.95
CA GLU A 296 -17.60 -5.26 12.46
C GLU A 296 -16.24 -5.92 12.29
N THR A 297 -15.31 -5.20 11.71
CA THR A 297 -13.90 -5.57 11.64
C THR A 297 -13.11 -4.83 12.70
N THR A 298 -12.23 -5.53 13.40
CA THR A 298 -11.26 -4.97 14.33
C THR A 298 -9.86 -5.37 13.87
N LEU A 299 -8.83 -4.77 14.45
CA LEU A 299 -7.46 -5.14 14.11
C LEU A 299 -7.12 -6.61 14.42
N THR A 300 -7.79 -7.22 15.38
CA THR A 300 -7.48 -8.57 15.89
C THR A 300 -8.50 -9.62 15.55
N GLY A 301 -9.61 -9.25 14.92
CA GLY A 301 -10.70 -10.18 14.61
C GLY A 301 -11.91 -9.45 14.03
N TYR A 302 -13.02 -10.16 13.97
CA TYR A 302 -14.27 -9.64 13.47
C TYR A 302 -15.43 -10.12 14.34
N LYS A 303 -16.54 -9.37 14.28
CA LYS A 303 -17.81 -9.75 14.89
C LYS A 303 -18.89 -9.72 13.81
N TYR A 304 -19.83 -10.63 13.93
CA TYR A 304 -21.03 -10.62 13.13
C TYR A 304 -22.21 -11.05 13.99
N GLU A 305 -23.26 -10.25 13.97
CA GLU A 305 -24.44 -10.48 14.79
C GLU A 305 -25.70 -10.34 13.91
N PRO A 306 -26.71 -11.23 14.06
CA PRO A 306 -27.98 -11.07 13.36
C PRO A 306 -28.58 -9.70 13.65
N CYS A 307 -28.99 -9.00 12.61
CA CYS A 307 -29.63 -7.72 12.75
C CYS A 307 -31.11 -7.92 13.05
N LEU A 308 -31.56 -7.58 14.24
CA LEU A 308 -32.97 -7.57 14.61
C LEU A 308 -33.68 -6.37 13.97
N LYS A 309 -35.03 -6.34 14.05
CA LYS A 309 -35.91 -5.35 13.39
C LYS A 309 -35.45 -3.88 13.58
N GLU A 310 -34.87 -3.57 14.70
CA GLU A 310 -34.32 -2.24 15.05
C GLU A 310 -33.13 -1.79 14.19
N CYS A 311 -32.37 -2.73 13.62
CA CYS A 311 -31.32 -2.41 12.66
C CYS A 311 -31.85 -1.99 11.30
N LEU A 312 -33.04 -2.42 10.92
CA LEU A 312 -33.65 -2.11 9.62
C LEU A 312 -34.18 -0.67 9.55
N ASP A 313 -34.43 -0.06 10.72
CA ASP A 313 -34.83 1.35 10.84
C ASP A 313 -33.64 2.29 10.79
N THR A 314 -32.42 1.78 10.94
CA THR A 314 -31.22 2.59 10.63
C THR A 314 -31.18 2.79 9.13
N LYS A 315 -31.37 4.02 8.69
CA LYS A 315 -31.21 4.42 7.27
C LYS A 315 -29.94 3.76 6.74
N PRO A 316 -30.00 3.11 5.58
CA PRO A 316 -28.82 2.49 5.00
C PRO A 316 -27.69 3.53 5.01
N LEU A 317 -26.55 3.16 5.57
CA LEU A 317 -25.34 4.02 5.63
C LEU A 317 -24.92 4.53 4.24
N ILE A 318 -25.59 4.04 3.19
CA ILE A 318 -25.29 4.26 1.78
C ILE A 318 -26.60 4.40 0.97
N ALA A 319 -27.72 4.84 1.57
CA ALA A 319 -28.74 5.40 0.70
C ALA A 319 -28.11 6.61 0.01
N PRO A 320 -28.30 6.78 -1.31
CA PRO A 320 -28.13 8.09 -1.86
C PRO A 320 -29.13 8.97 -1.11
N THR A 321 -28.68 9.58 -0.04
CA THR A 321 -29.38 10.71 0.51
C THR A 321 -29.43 11.62 -0.68
N VAL A 322 -30.63 12.07 -1.07
CA VAL A 322 -30.78 13.17 -2.01
C VAL A 322 -30.17 14.37 -1.29
N TYR A 323 -28.86 14.45 -1.34
CA TYR A 323 -28.14 15.63 -0.89
C TYR A 323 -28.46 16.69 -1.92
N GLY A 324 -28.93 17.82 -1.46
CA GLY A 324 -29.07 18.97 -2.35
C GLY A 324 -27.75 19.18 -3.09
N ARG A 325 -27.80 19.47 -4.37
CA ARG A 325 -26.62 19.75 -5.23
C ARG A 325 -25.68 20.81 -4.62
N ASP A 326 -26.16 21.61 -3.68
CA ASP A 326 -25.41 22.65 -2.95
C ASP A 326 -24.23 22.13 -2.11
N GLN A 327 -24.17 20.81 -1.85
CA GLN A 327 -23.07 20.17 -1.11
C GLN A 327 -21.96 19.65 -2.02
N PHE A 328 -22.20 19.56 -3.32
CA PHE A 328 -21.22 19.09 -4.28
C PHE A 328 -20.13 20.14 -4.50
N ARG A 329 -18.90 19.66 -4.58
CA ARG A 329 -17.72 20.53 -4.79
C ARG A 329 -17.21 20.35 -6.20
N SER A 330 -17.10 21.45 -6.90
CA SER A 330 -16.50 21.50 -8.23
C SER A 330 -14.98 21.36 -8.14
N PRO A 331 -14.39 20.32 -8.76
CA PRO A 331 -12.95 20.24 -8.86
C PRO A 331 -12.40 21.39 -9.70
N PRO A 332 -11.28 22.02 -9.30
CA PRO A 332 -10.75 23.17 -10.02
C PRO A 332 -10.32 22.79 -11.45
N SER A 333 -10.63 23.65 -12.42
CA SER A 333 -10.22 23.48 -13.81
C SER A 333 -9.96 24.84 -14.50
N ASP A 334 -8.94 24.88 -15.37
CA ASP A 334 -8.69 25.98 -16.30
C ASP A 334 -8.95 25.49 -17.74
N LEU A 335 -10.05 25.94 -18.32
CA LEU A 335 -10.51 25.54 -19.65
C LEU A 335 -10.05 26.52 -20.77
N LYS A 336 -9.15 27.45 -20.46
CA LYS A 336 -8.65 28.43 -21.44
C LYS A 336 -7.46 27.92 -22.24
N VAL A 337 -6.75 26.94 -21.72
CA VAL A 337 -5.52 26.43 -22.32
C VAL A 337 -5.85 25.32 -23.32
N THR A 338 -5.44 25.51 -24.58
CA THR A 338 -5.66 24.57 -25.68
C THR A 338 -4.38 23.84 -26.12
N LYS A 339 -3.21 24.21 -25.57
CA LYS A 339 -1.92 23.66 -25.99
C LYS A 339 -1.76 22.20 -25.55
N LEU A 340 -1.45 21.30 -26.46
CA LEU A 340 -0.94 19.97 -26.16
C LEU A 340 0.49 20.11 -25.60
N ALA A 341 0.68 20.02 -24.30
CA ALA A 341 1.98 20.27 -23.67
C ALA A 341 2.76 18.96 -23.46
N ALA A 342 4.09 19.00 -23.67
CA ALA A 342 4.96 17.89 -23.25
C ALA A 342 5.09 17.84 -21.72
N LEU A 343 5.26 16.66 -21.14
CA LEU A 343 5.46 16.51 -19.68
C LEU A 343 6.60 17.40 -19.16
N SER A 344 7.69 17.56 -19.93
CA SER A 344 8.81 18.42 -19.55
C SER A 344 8.46 19.94 -19.48
N GLN A 345 7.30 20.33 -19.95
CA GLN A 345 6.80 21.71 -19.92
C GLN A 345 5.82 21.96 -18.77
N MET A 346 5.44 20.91 -18.01
CA MET A 346 4.43 20.97 -16.96
C MET A 346 5.04 21.07 -15.58
N ARG A 347 4.28 21.65 -14.65
CA ARG A 347 4.55 21.71 -13.23
C ARG A 347 3.32 21.19 -12.46
N ALA A 348 3.48 20.86 -11.18
CA ALA A 348 2.39 20.38 -10.34
C ALA A 348 1.15 21.32 -10.34
N ARG A 349 1.35 22.63 -10.43
CA ARG A 349 0.28 23.64 -10.53
C ARG A 349 -0.60 23.51 -11.78
N ASP A 350 -0.08 22.87 -12.85
CA ASP A 350 -0.81 22.72 -14.11
C ASP A 350 -1.82 21.54 -14.04
N SER A 351 -1.98 20.93 -12.86
CA SER A 351 -3.01 19.92 -12.59
C SER A 351 -4.43 20.37 -12.88
N ILE A 352 -4.71 21.67 -12.76
CA ILE A 352 -6.00 22.27 -13.11
C ILE A 352 -6.23 22.39 -14.63
N ILE A 353 -5.24 22.06 -15.45
CA ILE A 353 -5.29 22.11 -16.92
C ILE A 353 -5.24 20.69 -17.52
N TYR A 354 -4.29 19.88 -17.04
CA TYR A 354 -3.94 18.58 -17.64
C TYR A 354 -4.22 17.38 -16.72
N GLY A 355 -4.68 17.62 -15.48
CA GLY A 355 -4.89 16.61 -14.46
C GLY A 355 -3.63 16.28 -13.65
N SER A 356 -3.86 15.68 -12.48
CA SER A 356 -2.81 15.44 -11.48
C SER A 356 -1.73 14.46 -11.98
N LYS A 357 -2.09 13.41 -12.73
CA LYS A 357 -1.13 12.42 -13.24
C LYS A 357 -0.07 13.05 -14.14
N ALA A 358 -0.51 13.82 -15.14
CA ALA A 358 0.40 14.49 -16.08
C ALA A 358 1.24 15.56 -15.39
N ALA A 359 0.62 16.38 -14.56
CA ALA A 359 1.27 17.49 -13.86
C ALA A 359 2.33 17.01 -12.85
N ASN A 360 2.03 15.95 -12.07
CA ASN A 360 2.98 15.38 -11.12
C ASN A 360 4.21 14.77 -11.80
N LEU A 361 4.02 14.06 -12.93
CA LEU A 361 5.15 13.55 -13.72
C LEU A 361 5.99 14.69 -14.30
N GLY A 362 5.35 15.77 -14.72
CA GLY A 362 6.04 16.99 -15.17
C GLY A 362 6.91 17.60 -14.07
N GLU A 363 6.40 17.72 -12.85
CA GLU A 363 7.16 18.21 -11.69
C GLU A 363 8.38 17.33 -11.38
N ILE A 364 8.20 16.01 -11.44
CA ILE A 364 9.29 15.05 -11.26
C ILE A 364 10.37 15.21 -12.34
N ILE A 365 9.99 15.36 -13.63
CA ILE A 365 10.95 15.60 -14.72
C ILE A 365 11.73 16.91 -14.46
N HIS A 366 11.06 17.95 -13.98
CA HIS A 366 11.65 19.26 -13.69
C HIS A 366 12.71 19.20 -12.59
N SER A 367 12.54 18.28 -11.62
CA SER A 367 13.50 18.06 -10.55
C SER A 367 14.80 17.38 -11.02
N ARG A 368 14.86 16.89 -12.26
CA ARG A 368 16.02 16.23 -12.90
C ARG A 368 16.54 15.01 -12.14
N PRO A 369 15.72 13.97 -11.95
CA PRO A 369 16.12 12.76 -11.25
C PRO A 369 17.30 12.07 -11.93
N ARG A 370 18.19 11.47 -11.11
CA ARG A 370 19.39 10.74 -11.61
C ARG A 370 19.25 9.22 -11.46
N THR A 371 18.42 8.75 -10.56
CA THR A 371 18.29 7.31 -10.21
C THR A 371 17.19 6.59 -10.98
N PHE A 372 16.31 7.33 -11.63
CA PHE A 372 15.22 6.80 -12.43
C PHE A 372 14.91 7.71 -13.62
N ALA A 373 14.08 7.24 -14.52
CA ALA A 373 13.56 8.03 -15.64
C ALA A 373 12.03 8.13 -15.55
N VAL A 374 11.48 9.16 -16.19
CA VAL A 374 10.05 9.27 -16.51
C VAL A 374 9.92 9.08 -18.03
N PRO A 375 9.10 8.16 -18.52
CA PRO A 375 8.91 8.01 -19.97
C PRO A 375 8.39 9.31 -20.59
N PRO A 376 8.87 9.73 -21.75
CA PRO A 376 8.39 10.94 -22.41
C PRO A 376 6.91 10.82 -22.78
N GLY A 377 6.21 11.94 -22.74
CA GLY A 377 4.78 12.03 -23.06
C GLY A 377 4.33 13.46 -23.22
N PHE A 378 3.10 13.61 -23.67
CA PHE A 378 2.39 14.88 -23.72
C PHE A 378 0.94 14.71 -23.28
N ALA A 379 0.30 15.77 -22.84
CA ALA A 379 -1.08 15.70 -22.38
C ALA A 379 -2.02 16.60 -23.21
N ILE A 380 -3.26 16.13 -23.32
CA ILE A 380 -4.41 16.82 -23.90
C ILE A 380 -5.12 17.53 -22.72
N PRO A 381 -5.29 18.85 -22.75
CA PRO A 381 -5.94 19.59 -21.66
C PRO A 381 -7.45 19.37 -21.61
N PHE A 382 -8.05 19.69 -20.47
CA PHE A 382 -9.47 19.49 -20.17
C PHE A 382 -10.43 20.16 -21.15
N VAL A 383 -10.05 21.29 -21.73
CA VAL A 383 -10.91 22.04 -22.66
C VAL A 383 -11.41 21.18 -23.81
N TYR A 384 -10.61 20.23 -24.30
CA TYR A 384 -11.00 19.39 -25.41
C TYR A 384 -12.03 18.30 -25.02
N TYR A 385 -11.98 17.82 -23.78
CA TYR A 385 -13.05 16.97 -23.24
C TYR A 385 -14.38 17.74 -23.20
N ARG A 386 -14.38 18.96 -22.66
CA ARG A 386 -15.59 19.81 -22.60
C ARG A 386 -16.14 20.10 -23.99
N GLN A 387 -15.28 20.50 -24.94
CA GLN A 387 -15.67 20.79 -26.32
C GLN A 387 -16.26 19.54 -27.00
N PHE A 388 -15.65 18.38 -26.79
CA PHE A 388 -16.17 17.13 -27.34
C PHE A 388 -17.53 16.76 -26.76
N MET A 389 -17.72 16.84 -25.46
CA MET A 389 -19.00 16.59 -24.81
C MET A 389 -20.09 17.53 -25.32
N GLN A 390 -19.76 18.81 -25.41
CA GLN A 390 -20.70 19.86 -25.87
C GLN A 390 -21.07 19.70 -27.35
N SER A 391 -20.07 19.51 -28.22
CA SER A 391 -20.31 19.41 -29.68
C SER A 391 -21.09 18.15 -30.09
N ASN A 392 -21.11 17.12 -29.26
CA ASN A 392 -21.90 15.91 -29.46
C ASN A 392 -23.21 15.89 -28.65
N GLY A 393 -23.60 16.96 -27.96
CA GLY A 393 -24.83 17.03 -27.17
C GLY A 393 -24.88 16.10 -25.99
N LEU A 394 -23.72 15.67 -25.48
CA LEU A 394 -23.60 14.62 -24.46
C LEU A 394 -23.94 15.14 -23.05
N PHE A 395 -23.82 16.44 -22.79
CA PHE A 395 -24.28 17.04 -21.52
C PHE A 395 -25.81 16.96 -21.40
N ASP A 396 -26.56 17.24 -22.46
CA ASP A 396 -28.01 17.14 -22.45
C ASP A 396 -28.50 15.69 -22.20
N VAL A 397 -27.70 14.68 -22.60
CA VAL A 397 -28.02 13.27 -22.37
C VAL A 397 -27.82 12.94 -20.90
N ILE A 398 -26.71 13.33 -20.29
CA ILE A 398 -26.45 13.01 -18.87
C ILE A 398 -27.37 13.78 -17.93
N ASP A 399 -27.73 15.03 -18.25
CA ASP A 399 -28.68 15.83 -17.48
C ASP A 399 -30.04 15.09 -17.40
N LYS A 400 -30.52 14.57 -18.53
CA LYS A 400 -31.76 13.78 -18.57
C LYS A 400 -31.65 12.49 -17.75
N LEU A 401 -30.48 11.85 -17.73
CA LEU A 401 -30.26 10.68 -16.88
C LEU A 401 -30.27 11.02 -15.40
N MET A 402 -29.71 12.17 -15.02
CA MET A 402 -29.70 12.64 -13.63
C MET A 402 -31.10 13.04 -13.12
N ASP A 403 -32.01 13.42 -14.01
CA ASP A 403 -33.42 13.69 -13.68
C ASP A 403 -34.27 12.41 -13.60
N ASP A 404 -33.80 11.29 -14.11
CA ASP A 404 -34.51 10.00 -14.12
C ASP A 404 -34.45 9.32 -12.74
N GLN A 405 -35.59 9.15 -12.10
CA GLN A 405 -35.72 8.57 -10.77
C GLN A 405 -35.23 7.14 -10.69
N ASP A 406 -35.41 6.33 -11.73
CA ASP A 406 -34.89 4.96 -11.78
C ASP A 406 -33.36 4.97 -11.86
N PHE A 407 -32.76 5.88 -12.63
CA PHE A 407 -31.32 6.06 -12.67
C PHE A 407 -30.76 6.48 -11.29
N VAL A 408 -31.42 7.40 -10.62
CA VAL A 408 -30.96 7.94 -9.33
C VAL A 408 -31.05 6.89 -8.21
N HIS A 409 -32.13 6.09 -8.17
CA HIS A 409 -32.41 5.22 -7.05
C HIS A 409 -32.03 3.75 -7.26
N ASN A 410 -31.86 3.30 -8.52
CA ASN A 410 -31.56 1.91 -8.83
C ASN A 410 -30.14 1.75 -9.42
N PRO A 411 -29.17 1.18 -8.68
CA PRO A 411 -27.81 0.97 -9.15
C PRO A 411 -27.68 0.14 -10.41
N SER A 412 -28.52 -0.90 -10.59
CA SER A 412 -28.48 -1.76 -11.77
C SER A 412 -28.91 -1.00 -13.02
N VAL A 413 -29.99 -0.18 -12.91
CA VAL A 413 -30.44 0.71 -13.99
C VAL A 413 -29.37 1.75 -14.30
N ARG A 414 -28.78 2.34 -13.27
CA ARG A 414 -27.70 3.32 -13.42
C ARG A 414 -26.48 2.72 -14.12
N ARG A 415 -26.01 1.54 -13.72
CA ARG A 415 -24.91 0.82 -14.37
C ARG A 415 -25.17 0.63 -15.86
N LYS A 416 -26.35 0.14 -16.22
CA LYS A 416 -26.76 -0.08 -17.62
C LYS A 416 -26.76 1.23 -18.41
N LYS A 417 -27.43 2.27 -17.91
CA LYS A 417 -27.54 3.57 -18.59
C LYS A 417 -26.22 4.30 -18.71
N LEU A 418 -25.32 4.20 -17.71
CA LEU A 418 -23.95 4.71 -17.80
C LEU A 418 -23.15 3.98 -18.87
N GLY A 419 -23.31 2.65 -19.00
CA GLY A 419 -22.69 1.87 -20.09
C GLY A 419 -23.15 2.33 -21.47
N GLU A 420 -24.46 2.56 -21.65
CA GLU A 420 -25.03 3.11 -22.90
C GLU A 420 -24.49 4.53 -23.19
N PHE A 421 -24.36 5.33 -22.13
CA PHE A 421 -23.79 6.68 -22.26
C PHE A 421 -22.31 6.65 -22.64
N GLN A 422 -21.53 5.76 -22.08
CA GLN A 422 -20.14 5.54 -22.49
C GLN A 422 -20.02 5.15 -23.96
N GLN A 423 -20.91 4.30 -24.46
CA GLN A 423 -20.93 3.97 -25.90
C GLN A 423 -21.25 5.20 -26.75
N SER A 424 -22.13 6.08 -26.31
CA SER A 424 -22.42 7.33 -27.00
C SER A 424 -21.19 8.24 -27.07
N ILE A 425 -20.39 8.33 -26.00
CA ILE A 425 -19.11 9.04 -25.99
C ILE A 425 -18.13 8.40 -26.99
N GLN A 426 -17.99 7.08 -26.97
CA GLN A 426 -17.08 6.35 -27.87
C GLN A 426 -17.46 6.54 -29.36
N ASN A 427 -18.75 6.64 -29.66
CA ASN A 427 -19.28 6.87 -31.01
C ASN A 427 -19.27 8.35 -31.42
N GLY A 428 -19.05 9.28 -30.47
CA GLY A 428 -19.05 10.72 -30.73
C GLY A 428 -18.07 11.15 -31.82
N LYS A 429 -18.43 12.19 -32.57
CA LYS A 429 -17.59 12.79 -33.62
C LYS A 429 -16.41 13.51 -32.99
N PHE A 430 -15.19 13.10 -33.34
CA PHE A 430 -13.96 13.70 -32.89
C PHE A 430 -13.58 14.91 -33.79
N ASP A 431 -13.02 15.95 -33.20
CA ASP A 431 -12.55 17.14 -33.93
C ASP A 431 -11.34 16.82 -34.81
N ASP A 432 -11.44 17.11 -36.11
CA ASP A 432 -10.41 16.75 -37.09
C ASP A 432 -9.09 17.52 -36.88
N LYS A 433 -9.17 18.77 -36.39
CA LYS A 433 -7.99 19.59 -36.11
C LYS A 433 -7.21 19.03 -34.92
N LEU A 434 -7.92 18.72 -33.84
CA LEU A 434 -7.33 18.09 -32.67
C LEU A 434 -6.73 16.72 -33.01
N ARG A 435 -7.45 15.91 -33.82
CA ARG A 435 -6.94 14.62 -34.31
C ARG A 435 -5.60 14.80 -35.03
N ALA A 436 -5.53 15.73 -35.97
CA ALA A 436 -4.32 15.99 -36.72
C ALA A 436 -3.16 16.44 -35.82
N GLU A 437 -3.44 17.30 -34.82
CA GLU A 437 -2.46 17.79 -33.86
C GLU A 437 -1.92 16.67 -32.96
N ILE A 438 -2.79 15.79 -32.42
CA ILE A 438 -2.39 14.63 -31.63
C ILE A 438 -1.49 13.70 -32.43
N ILE A 439 -1.90 13.34 -33.64
CA ILE A 439 -1.15 12.41 -34.51
C ILE A 439 0.20 13.02 -34.90
N ALA A 440 0.22 14.28 -35.29
CA ALA A 440 1.46 14.98 -35.61
C ALA A 440 2.42 14.99 -34.44
N LYS A 441 1.95 15.31 -33.23
CA LYS A 441 2.76 15.33 -32.01
C LYS A 441 3.24 13.93 -31.61
N TRP A 442 2.41 12.90 -31.73
CA TRP A 442 2.82 11.52 -31.53
C TRP A 442 3.95 11.12 -32.47
N LYS A 443 3.83 11.43 -33.78
CA LYS A 443 4.86 11.10 -34.77
C LYS A 443 6.15 11.90 -34.57
N THR A 444 6.05 13.22 -34.37
CA THR A 444 7.23 14.11 -34.33
C THR A 444 7.93 14.10 -32.97
N TYR A 445 7.18 14.14 -31.87
CA TYR A 445 7.74 14.25 -30.52
C TYR A 445 7.99 12.89 -29.89
N LEU A 446 7.10 11.89 -30.09
CA LEU A 446 7.27 10.54 -29.54
C LEU A 446 7.83 9.54 -30.55
N GLY A 447 8.11 9.95 -31.79
CA GLY A 447 8.71 9.11 -32.82
C GLY A 447 7.82 7.98 -33.32
N GLY A 448 6.50 8.10 -33.20
CA GLY A 448 5.54 7.07 -33.61
C GLY A 448 5.63 5.78 -32.78
N ARG A 449 6.26 5.82 -31.61
CA ARG A 449 6.41 4.65 -30.72
C ARG A 449 5.08 4.26 -30.11
N ALA A 450 4.99 3.00 -29.70
CA ALA A 450 3.88 2.51 -28.88
C ALA A 450 3.67 3.39 -27.65
N VAL A 451 2.42 3.77 -27.38
CA VAL A 451 2.07 4.68 -26.28
C VAL A 451 1.01 4.08 -25.37
N TYR A 452 0.97 4.57 -24.14
CA TYR A 452 -0.11 4.36 -23.18
C TYR A 452 -0.93 5.63 -23.15
N VAL A 453 -2.24 5.48 -23.30
CA VAL A 453 -3.21 6.59 -23.28
C VAL A 453 -3.89 6.54 -21.92
N ARG A 454 -3.54 7.47 -21.05
CA ARG A 454 -3.83 7.39 -19.61
C ARG A 454 -4.77 8.52 -19.17
N SER A 455 -5.68 8.19 -18.28
CA SER A 455 -6.53 9.18 -17.61
C SER A 455 -5.70 10.15 -16.75
N SER A 456 -6.10 11.42 -16.74
CA SER A 456 -5.51 12.46 -15.89
C SER A 456 -6.60 13.48 -15.56
N SER A 457 -7.45 13.18 -14.57
CA SER A 457 -8.63 13.97 -14.20
C SER A 457 -8.31 15.06 -13.18
N ASN A 458 -9.14 16.11 -13.11
CA ASN A 458 -9.14 17.09 -12.02
C ASN A 458 -9.77 16.53 -10.72
N ALA A 459 -10.54 15.43 -10.82
CA ALA A 459 -11.21 14.77 -9.70
C ALA A 459 -10.45 13.50 -9.21
N GLU A 460 -9.16 13.31 -9.55
CA GLU A 460 -8.44 12.07 -9.22
C GLU A 460 -7.73 12.14 -7.86
N ASP A 461 -7.19 13.28 -7.46
CA ASP A 461 -6.38 13.45 -6.25
C ASP A 461 -6.78 14.71 -5.47
N THR A 462 -8.04 14.85 -5.12
CA THR A 462 -8.51 15.93 -4.24
C THR A 462 -8.36 15.50 -2.77
N GLY A 463 -8.04 16.44 -1.87
CA GLY A 463 -7.54 16.21 -0.52
C GLY A 463 -8.19 15.10 0.34
N ASN A 464 -9.47 14.77 0.11
CA ASN A 464 -10.21 13.71 0.80
C ASN A 464 -10.72 12.61 -0.14
N PHE A 465 -10.46 12.71 -1.44
CA PHE A 465 -10.93 11.78 -2.45
C PHE A 465 -9.75 11.22 -3.25
N SER A 466 -9.65 9.90 -3.30
CA SER A 466 -8.69 9.19 -4.15
C SER A 466 -9.44 8.59 -5.33
N GLY A 467 -9.13 9.07 -6.51
CA GLY A 467 -9.61 8.52 -7.77
C GLY A 467 -8.82 7.35 -8.29
N ALA A 468 -8.02 6.70 -7.41
CA ALA A 468 -7.26 5.52 -7.79
C ALA A 468 -8.16 4.45 -8.39
N GLY A 469 -7.82 4.01 -9.60
CA GLY A 469 -8.51 2.91 -10.24
C GLY A 469 -9.95 3.19 -10.69
N LEU A 470 -10.39 4.43 -10.68
CA LEU A 470 -11.74 4.80 -11.12
C LEU A 470 -11.86 4.95 -12.64
N TYR A 471 -10.78 5.39 -13.28
CA TYR A 471 -10.77 5.75 -14.70
C TYR A 471 -9.93 4.75 -15.51
N THR A 472 -10.26 4.60 -16.78
CA THR A 472 -9.63 3.65 -17.69
C THR A 472 -8.37 4.24 -18.33
N SER A 473 -7.36 3.39 -18.51
CA SER A 473 -6.19 3.63 -19.36
C SER A 473 -6.16 2.61 -20.49
N VAL A 474 -5.56 2.93 -21.62
CA VAL A 474 -5.39 2.01 -22.75
C VAL A 474 -3.89 1.82 -22.98
N GLU A 475 -3.44 0.58 -22.83
CA GLU A 475 -2.03 0.22 -22.88
C GLU A 475 -1.59 -0.12 -24.31
N ASN A 476 -0.33 0.21 -24.61
CA ASN A 476 0.40 -0.24 -25.79
C ASN A 476 -0.34 0.02 -27.11
N VAL A 477 -0.75 1.26 -27.36
CA VAL A 477 -1.39 1.68 -28.60
C VAL A 477 -0.33 1.98 -29.64
N THR A 478 -0.41 1.35 -30.82
CA THR A 478 0.63 1.37 -31.85
C THR A 478 0.21 2.10 -33.15
N GLU A 479 -1.08 2.43 -33.28
CA GLU A 479 -1.66 2.99 -34.50
C GLU A 479 -2.34 4.33 -34.25
N ALA A 480 -2.26 5.23 -35.25
CA ALA A 480 -2.80 6.59 -35.13
C ALA A 480 -4.31 6.64 -34.82
N ASP A 481 -5.11 5.82 -35.52
CA ASP A 481 -6.54 5.80 -35.33
C ASP A 481 -6.92 5.20 -33.98
N LYS A 482 -6.17 4.18 -33.54
CA LYS A 482 -6.33 3.57 -32.22
C LYS A 482 -5.98 4.53 -31.06
N ILE A 483 -5.08 5.50 -31.29
CA ILE A 483 -4.82 6.55 -30.29
C ILE A 483 -6.08 7.41 -30.10
N ILE A 484 -6.77 7.78 -31.19
CA ILE A 484 -8.01 8.59 -31.07
C ILE A 484 -9.15 7.79 -30.43
N GLU A 485 -9.29 6.49 -30.77
CA GLU A 485 -10.23 5.59 -30.10
C GLU A 485 -9.92 5.49 -28.60
N ALA A 486 -8.64 5.33 -28.25
CA ALA A 486 -8.19 5.29 -26.85
C ALA A 486 -8.46 6.60 -26.11
N VAL A 487 -8.30 7.77 -26.73
CA VAL A 487 -8.66 9.06 -26.13
C VAL A 487 -10.15 9.11 -25.81
N LYS A 488 -11.02 8.68 -26.73
CA LYS A 488 -12.47 8.60 -26.47
C LYS A 488 -12.80 7.60 -25.36
N THR A 489 -12.12 6.47 -25.31
CA THR A 489 -12.28 5.47 -24.24
C THR A 489 -11.90 6.06 -22.88
N VAL A 490 -10.79 6.81 -22.80
CA VAL A 490 -10.38 7.51 -21.58
C VAL A 490 -11.40 8.56 -21.19
N TRP A 491 -11.93 9.34 -22.13
CA TRP A 491 -12.99 10.31 -21.85
C TRP A 491 -14.28 9.65 -21.36
N ALA A 492 -14.69 8.54 -21.98
CA ALA A 492 -15.85 7.77 -21.57
C ALA A 492 -15.71 7.24 -20.13
N SER A 493 -14.49 6.98 -19.66
CA SER A 493 -14.24 6.44 -18.33
C SER A 493 -14.59 7.40 -17.18
N VAL A 494 -14.79 8.70 -17.44
CA VAL A 494 -15.39 9.63 -16.46
C VAL A 494 -16.72 9.10 -15.97
N TRP A 495 -17.44 8.39 -16.83
CA TRP A 495 -18.78 7.86 -16.62
C TRP A 495 -18.77 6.35 -16.32
N ASN A 496 -17.61 5.78 -15.96
CA ASN A 496 -17.59 4.44 -15.35
C ASN A 496 -18.49 4.43 -14.12
N PHE A 497 -19.24 3.36 -13.96
CA PHE A 497 -20.17 3.22 -12.83
C PHE A 497 -19.46 3.48 -11.49
N LYS A 498 -18.29 2.88 -11.27
CA LYS A 498 -17.49 3.09 -10.08
C LYS A 498 -17.02 4.55 -9.88
N ALA A 499 -16.72 5.24 -10.97
CA ALA A 499 -16.29 6.63 -10.93
C ALA A 499 -17.47 7.57 -10.58
N TYR A 500 -18.63 7.27 -11.16
CA TYR A 500 -19.88 7.97 -10.83
C TYR A 500 -20.21 7.81 -9.34
N GLU A 501 -20.31 6.57 -8.86
CA GLU A 501 -20.63 6.26 -7.47
C GLU A 501 -19.64 6.87 -6.47
N ALA A 502 -18.35 6.85 -6.80
CA ALA A 502 -17.32 7.44 -5.96
C ALA A 502 -17.45 8.97 -5.85
N ARG A 503 -17.82 9.64 -6.94
CA ARG A 503 -18.09 11.09 -6.93
C ARG A 503 -19.33 11.41 -6.10
N GLU A 504 -20.44 10.69 -6.32
CA GLU A 504 -21.68 10.84 -5.52
C GLU A 504 -21.37 10.78 -4.01
N ARG A 505 -20.66 9.75 -3.58
CA ARG A 505 -20.33 9.54 -2.16
C ARG A 505 -19.41 10.62 -1.56
N ASN A 506 -18.57 11.21 -2.37
CA ASN A 506 -17.62 12.22 -1.91
C ASN A 506 -18.05 13.65 -2.26
N PHE A 507 -19.29 13.82 -2.72
CA PHE A 507 -19.85 15.13 -3.09
C PHE A 507 -18.98 15.86 -4.12
N VAL A 508 -18.53 15.14 -5.14
CA VAL A 508 -17.76 15.70 -6.25
C VAL A 508 -18.70 15.93 -7.42
N ASP A 509 -18.72 17.15 -7.92
CA ASP A 509 -19.61 17.56 -9.01
C ASP A 509 -19.27 16.79 -10.30
N HIS A 510 -20.30 16.20 -10.91
CA HIS A 510 -20.15 15.43 -12.15
C HIS A 510 -19.90 16.30 -13.35
N ASP A 511 -20.58 17.48 -13.43
CA ASP A 511 -20.51 18.39 -14.57
C ASP A 511 -19.15 19.08 -14.64
N ASP A 512 -18.53 19.38 -13.49
CA ASP A 512 -17.22 19.98 -13.39
C ASP A 512 -16.07 18.99 -13.32
N THR A 513 -16.38 17.68 -13.39
CA THR A 513 -15.35 16.64 -13.53
C THR A 513 -14.87 16.60 -14.97
N ASN A 514 -13.61 16.94 -15.18
CA ASN A 514 -12.97 17.00 -16.48
C ASN A 514 -11.86 15.95 -16.61
N MET A 515 -11.64 15.48 -17.85
CA MET A 515 -10.65 14.47 -18.17
C MET A 515 -9.61 14.99 -19.15
N GLY A 516 -8.40 15.21 -18.67
CA GLY A 516 -7.19 15.31 -19.48
C GLY A 516 -6.70 13.92 -19.87
N VAL A 517 -5.96 13.82 -20.96
CA VAL A 517 -5.41 12.55 -21.42
C VAL A 517 -3.91 12.66 -21.56
N LEU A 518 -3.19 11.80 -20.85
CA LEU A 518 -1.74 11.67 -20.96
C LEU A 518 -1.40 10.58 -22.00
N ILE A 519 -0.75 10.98 -23.09
CA ILE A 519 -0.18 10.07 -24.10
C ILE A 519 1.30 9.94 -23.80
N GLN A 520 1.71 8.77 -23.32
CA GLN A 520 3.06 8.49 -22.81
C GLN A 520 3.67 7.29 -23.49
N VAL A 521 4.96 7.34 -23.80
CA VAL A 521 5.66 6.19 -24.41
C VAL A 521 5.57 4.98 -23.49
N GLY A 522 5.16 3.86 -24.06
CA GLY A 522 5.10 2.57 -23.39
C GLY A 522 6.49 2.05 -23.01
N VAL A 523 6.60 1.41 -21.87
CA VAL A 523 7.83 0.78 -21.37
C VAL A 523 7.61 -0.73 -21.36
N LYS A 524 8.47 -1.48 -22.06
CA LYS A 524 8.47 -2.94 -21.98
C LYS A 524 9.15 -3.37 -20.69
N MET A 525 8.36 -3.55 -19.65
CA MET A 525 8.85 -3.82 -18.31
C MET A 525 9.24 -5.29 -18.11
N ASP A 526 10.37 -5.54 -17.45
CA ASP A 526 10.78 -6.85 -16.95
C ASP A 526 10.11 -7.15 -15.61
N GLY A 527 9.80 -6.10 -14.85
CA GLY A 527 9.04 -6.10 -13.61
C GLY A 527 8.50 -4.71 -13.32
N GLY A 528 7.45 -4.66 -12.54
CA GLY A 528 6.83 -3.41 -12.16
C GLY A 528 5.95 -3.55 -10.92
N GLY A 529 5.38 -2.46 -10.46
CA GLY A 529 4.54 -2.50 -9.28
C GLY A 529 4.19 -1.14 -8.69
N VAL A 530 3.83 -1.19 -7.42
CA VAL A 530 3.47 -0.03 -6.60
C VAL A 530 4.39 0.02 -5.38
N LEU A 531 4.76 1.22 -4.98
CA LEU A 531 5.50 1.50 -3.78
C LEU A 531 4.78 2.57 -2.97
N VAL A 532 4.66 2.36 -1.65
CA VAL A 532 4.15 3.37 -0.71
C VAL A 532 5.23 3.69 0.31
N THR A 533 5.49 4.97 0.56
CA THR A 533 6.50 5.42 1.55
C THR A 533 6.00 5.32 2.99
N LYS A 534 5.24 4.28 3.26
CA LYS A 534 4.64 3.95 4.55
C LYS A 534 4.42 2.44 4.65
N ASP A 535 4.41 1.91 5.88
CA ASP A 535 3.88 0.57 6.14
C ASP A 535 2.34 0.62 6.18
N PRO A 536 1.64 -0.01 5.22
CA PRO A 536 0.17 0.01 5.20
C PRO A 536 -0.46 -0.93 6.24
N TYR A 537 0.33 -1.83 6.84
CA TYR A 537 -0.12 -2.78 7.86
C TYR A 537 0.10 -2.25 9.28
N ASP A 538 1.23 -1.58 9.52
CA ASP A 538 1.63 -1.12 10.85
C ASP A 538 1.96 0.38 10.87
N ALA A 539 1.03 1.17 11.41
CA ALA A 539 1.22 2.62 11.57
C ALA A 539 2.35 2.99 12.55
N MET A 540 2.76 2.05 13.41
CA MET A 540 3.85 2.27 14.38
C MET A 540 5.23 2.06 13.73
N ASN A 541 5.31 1.37 12.60
CA ASN A 541 6.52 1.16 11.80
C ASN A 541 6.84 2.40 10.96
N LYS A 542 7.18 3.49 11.64
CA LYS A 542 7.41 4.79 10.99
C LYS A 542 8.63 4.78 10.09
N GLY A 543 8.43 5.27 8.86
CA GLY A 543 9.47 5.43 7.85
C GLY A 543 9.75 4.17 7.05
N ALA A 544 9.10 3.05 7.33
CA ALA A 544 9.18 1.87 6.48
C ALA A 544 8.57 2.15 5.09
N VAL A 545 9.06 1.44 4.09
CA VAL A 545 8.58 1.52 2.70
C VAL A 545 8.05 0.17 2.29
N TYR A 546 6.80 0.14 1.84
CA TYR A 546 6.16 -1.06 1.33
C TYR A 546 6.19 -1.08 -0.19
N ILE A 547 6.54 -2.24 -0.76
CA ILE A 547 6.61 -2.46 -2.21
C ILE A 547 5.81 -3.69 -2.56
N SER A 548 4.94 -3.57 -3.56
CA SER A 548 4.26 -4.68 -4.22
C SER A 548 4.76 -4.78 -5.65
N ALA A 549 5.28 -5.95 -6.05
CA ALA A 549 5.99 -6.13 -7.31
C ALA A 549 5.55 -7.39 -8.06
N THR A 550 5.52 -7.31 -9.39
CA THR A 550 5.23 -8.41 -10.29
C THR A 550 6.26 -8.50 -11.39
N PHE A 551 6.43 -9.68 -11.97
CA PHE A 551 7.14 -9.84 -13.23
C PHE A 551 6.30 -9.30 -14.39
N GLY A 552 6.97 -8.74 -15.40
CA GLY A 552 6.34 -8.14 -16.55
C GLY A 552 5.71 -6.77 -16.24
N HIS A 553 4.60 -6.47 -16.89
CA HIS A 553 3.93 -5.18 -16.74
C HIS A 553 3.28 -5.03 -15.36
N ASN A 554 3.34 -3.83 -14.77
CA ASN A 554 2.81 -3.52 -13.44
C ASN A 554 1.27 -3.62 -13.33
N ILE A 555 0.58 -3.82 -14.44
CA ILE A 555 -0.88 -3.97 -14.49
C ILE A 555 -1.39 -5.03 -13.51
N ALA A 556 -0.66 -6.09 -13.29
CA ALA A 556 -1.03 -7.15 -12.34
C ALA A 556 -1.12 -6.67 -10.88
N VAL A 557 -0.52 -5.52 -10.54
CA VAL A 557 -0.61 -4.89 -9.20
C VAL A 557 -1.55 -3.69 -9.20
N THR A 558 -1.51 -2.91 -10.30
CA THR A 558 -2.19 -1.61 -10.37
C THR A 558 -3.59 -1.69 -10.94
N SER A 559 -3.93 -2.80 -11.64
CA SER A 559 -5.06 -2.78 -12.55
C SER A 559 -6.42 -3.05 -11.95
N GLU A 560 -7.05 -2.57 -12.72
CA GLU A 560 -8.37 -2.44 -13.24
C GLU A 560 -8.61 -3.44 -14.38
N GLY A 561 -8.71 -4.69 -14.12
CA GLY A 561 -9.58 -5.49 -14.86
C GLY A 561 -9.09 -6.44 -15.91
N ILE A 562 -8.29 -6.17 -16.79
CA ILE A 562 -7.91 -7.11 -17.85
C ILE A 562 -6.50 -7.63 -17.53
N GLY A 563 -6.45 -8.88 -17.01
CA GLY A 563 -5.22 -9.63 -16.93
C GLY A 563 -4.54 -9.62 -15.57
N ALA A 564 -5.14 -10.27 -14.58
CA ALA A 564 -4.35 -10.74 -13.46
C ALA A 564 -3.50 -11.92 -13.94
N SER A 565 -2.16 -11.84 -13.79
CA SER A 565 -1.32 -13.02 -13.92
C SER A 565 -1.90 -14.17 -13.11
N VAL A 566 -1.86 -15.39 -13.62
CA VAL A 566 -2.35 -16.56 -12.89
C VAL A 566 -1.22 -17.34 -12.23
N ASN A 567 -1.55 -18.02 -11.16
CA ASN A 567 -0.68 -19.00 -10.50
C ASN A 567 -0.89 -20.41 -11.07
N SER A 568 -0.16 -21.39 -10.53
CA SER A 568 -0.26 -22.80 -10.93
C SER A 568 -1.64 -23.43 -10.78
N SER A 569 -2.54 -22.81 -10.03
CA SER A 569 -3.93 -23.25 -9.83
C SER A 569 -4.93 -22.51 -10.72
N GLY A 570 -4.47 -21.69 -11.68
CA GLY A 570 -5.31 -20.88 -12.55
C GLY A 570 -6.00 -19.71 -11.83
N LYS A 571 -5.60 -19.40 -10.58
CA LYS A 571 -6.13 -18.29 -9.80
C LYS A 571 -5.27 -17.04 -9.99
N LYS A 572 -5.81 -15.88 -9.64
CA LYS A 572 -5.05 -14.61 -9.63
C LYS A 572 -3.77 -14.76 -8.81
N ALA A 573 -2.64 -14.45 -9.43
CA ALA A 573 -1.33 -14.56 -8.78
C ALA A 573 -1.17 -13.50 -7.68
N ILE A 574 -0.45 -13.88 -6.64
CA ILE A 574 -0.07 -12.96 -5.55
C ILE A 574 1.21 -12.23 -5.96
N PRO A 575 1.28 -10.89 -5.87
CA PRO A 575 2.50 -10.14 -6.12
C PRO A 575 3.53 -10.37 -5.00
N GLU A 576 4.82 -10.21 -5.31
CA GLU A 576 5.85 -10.15 -4.28
C GLU A 576 5.63 -8.92 -3.41
N GLN A 577 5.57 -9.10 -2.09
CA GLN A 577 5.40 -8.03 -1.11
C GLN A 577 6.69 -7.89 -0.30
N ILE A 578 7.20 -6.69 -0.24
CA ILE A 578 8.47 -6.37 0.40
C ILE A 578 8.28 -5.21 1.36
N LEU A 579 8.86 -5.33 2.54
CA LEU A 579 9.00 -4.25 3.50
C LEU A 579 10.47 -3.85 3.59
N PHE A 580 10.75 -2.56 3.43
CA PHE A 580 12.08 -2.00 3.66
C PHE A 580 12.08 -1.14 4.92
N SER A 581 13.03 -1.41 5.81
CA SER A 581 13.24 -0.64 7.04
C SER A 581 14.47 0.28 6.89
N PRO A 582 14.29 1.61 6.72
CA PRO A 582 15.42 2.53 6.55
C PRO A 582 16.38 2.54 7.75
N LYS A 583 15.86 2.37 8.97
CA LYS A 583 16.66 2.39 10.20
C LYS A 583 17.71 1.27 10.25
N SER A 584 17.35 0.09 9.76
CA SER A 584 18.23 -1.08 9.72
C SER A 584 18.83 -1.32 8.34
N ASN A 585 18.43 -0.54 7.33
CA ASN A 585 18.76 -0.77 5.92
C ASN A 585 18.45 -2.22 5.47
N SER A 586 17.42 -2.84 6.07
CA SER A 586 17.03 -4.22 5.84
C SER A 586 15.89 -4.34 4.85
N VAL A 587 15.92 -5.41 4.07
CA VAL A 587 14.88 -5.83 3.15
C VAL A 587 14.23 -7.09 3.73
N GLN A 588 12.91 -7.10 3.89
CA GLN A 588 12.13 -8.25 4.31
C GLN A 588 11.12 -8.61 3.22
N VAL A 589 11.11 -9.84 2.77
CA VAL A 589 10.08 -10.36 1.86
C VAL A 589 8.94 -10.88 2.72
N LEU A 590 7.79 -10.23 2.62
CA LEU A 590 6.58 -10.62 3.34
C LEU A 590 5.85 -11.76 2.62
N THR A 591 5.81 -11.68 1.29
CA THR A 591 5.17 -12.66 0.42
C THR A 591 5.97 -12.80 -0.86
N ARG A 592 6.16 -14.03 -1.34
CA ARG A 592 6.79 -14.29 -2.63
C ARG A 592 5.75 -14.37 -3.73
N SER A 593 6.10 -13.89 -4.92
CA SER A 593 5.21 -14.01 -6.08
C SER A 593 5.03 -15.49 -6.46
N ASP A 594 3.78 -15.87 -6.71
CA ASP A 594 3.42 -17.19 -7.22
C ASP A 594 3.01 -17.18 -8.71
N GLN A 595 3.40 -16.11 -9.45
CA GLN A 595 3.09 -15.95 -10.87
C GLN A 595 3.60 -17.11 -11.72
N GLN A 596 2.75 -17.59 -12.62
CA GLN A 596 3.07 -18.53 -13.71
C GLN A 596 2.94 -17.88 -15.08
N THR A 597 2.38 -16.69 -15.14
CA THR A 597 2.22 -15.88 -16.34
C THR A 597 2.64 -14.44 -16.06
N MET A 598 3.01 -13.69 -17.08
CA MET A 598 3.29 -12.26 -17.03
C MET A 598 2.70 -11.53 -18.22
N PHE A 599 2.38 -10.25 -18.05
CA PHE A 599 1.92 -9.40 -19.15
C PHE A 599 3.09 -8.71 -19.83
N VAL A 600 3.08 -8.77 -21.16
CA VAL A 600 4.04 -8.09 -22.02
C VAL A 600 3.31 -7.34 -23.13
N PRO A 601 3.86 -6.23 -23.67
CA PRO A 601 3.28 -5.55 -24.82
C PRO A 601 3.20 -6.49 -26.03
N ASP A 602 2.03 -6.54 -26.70
CA ASP A 602 1.87 -7.24 -27.97
C ASP A 602 2.30 -6.34 -29.13
N ILE A 603 2.85 -6.93 -30.20
CA ILE A 603 3.29 -6.19 -31.38
C ILE A 603 2.11 -5.56 -32.14
N HIS A 604 0.92 -6.11 -32.00
CA HIS A 604 -0.31 -5.62 -32.64
C HIS A 604 -1.10 -4.64 -31.74
N GLY A 605 -0.55 -4.25 -30.61
CA GLY A 605 -1.23 -3.40 -29.61
C GLY A 605 -1.81 -4.18 -28.45
N GLY A 606 -2.06 -3.48 -27.33
CA GLY A 606 -2.48 -4.08 -26.08
C GLY A 606 -1.40 -4.88 -25.38
N LEU A 607 -1.79 -5.60 -24.36
CA LEU A 607 -0.94 -6.50 -23.60
C LEU A 607 -1.33 -7.95 -23.89
N LYS A 608 -0.37 -8.84 -23.93
CA LYS A 608 -0.60 -10.28 -23.97
C LYS A 608 -0.02 -10.96 -22.74
N GLU A 609 -0.69 -11.99 -22.32
CA GLU A 609 -0.23 -12.88 -21.27
C GLU A 609 0.68 -13.95 -21.88
N VAL A 610 1.84 -14.14 -21.27
CA VAL A 610 2.80 -15.16 -21.68
C VAL A 610 3.16 -16.05 -20.50
N PRO A 611 3.40 -17.36 -20.72
CA PRO A 611 3.89 -18.26 -19.68
C PRO A 611 5.23 -17.77 -19.13
N PHE A 612 5.41 -17.94 -17.83
CA PHE A 612 6.60 -17.50 -17.12
C PHE A 612 6.94 -18.49 -16.03
N THR A 613 8.17 -18.94 -16.02
CA THR A 613 8.69 -19.81 -14.95
C THR A 613 9.92 -19.16 -14.34
N SER A 614 9.79 -18.67 -13.13
CA SER A 614 10.92 -18.21 -12.35
C SER A 614 10.72 -18.58 -10.88
N LYS A 615 11.78 -19.10 -10.27
CA LYS A 615 11.89 -19.26 -8.82
C LYS A 615 12.60 -18.07 -8.17
N ARG A 616 12.94 -17.04 -8.96
CA ARG A 616 13.66 -15.86 -8.49
C ARG A 616 12.69 -14.88 -7.82
N ARG A 617 13.22 -14.05 -6.96
CA ARG A 617 12.52 -12.85 -6.49
C ARG A 617 12.30 -11.89 -7.66
N VAL A 618 11.21 -11.15 -7.62
CA VAL A 618 10.94 -10.07 -8.60
C VAL A 618 12.01 -9.00 -8.49
N LEU A 619 12.36 -8.61 -7.25
CA LEU A 619 13.35 -7.58 -6.97
C LEU A 619 14.54 -8.11 -6.15
N SER A 620 15.74 -7.77 -6.60
CA SER A 620 16.93 -7.91 -5.75
C SER A 620 16.98 -6.80 -4.70
N ASP A 621 17.69 -7.03 -3.61
CA ASP A 621 17.89 -6.03 -2.56
C ASP A 621 18.50 -4.72 -3.07
N ALA A 622 19.39 -4.81 -4.06
CA ALA A 622 19.98 -3.62 -4.69
C ALA A 622 18.92 -2.76 -5.40
N VAL A 623 17.99 -3.40 -6.11
CA VAL A 623 16.88 -2.72 -6.78
C VAL A 623 15.90 -2.14 -5.75
N VAL A 624 15.58 -2.87 -4.69
CA VAL A 624 14.75 -2.36 -3.58
C VAL A 624 15.34 -1.08 -3.00
N ARG A 625 16.63 -1.09 -2.67
CA ARG A 625 17.31 0.11 -2.13
C ARG A 625 17.33 1.28 -3.13
N ASN A 626 17.41 0.99 -4.43
CA ASN A 626 17.34 2.03 -5.45
C ASN A 626 15.93 2.61 -5.57
N LEU A 627 14.90 1.76 -5.52
CA LEU A 627 13.48 2.18 -5.49
C LEU A 627 13.20 3.07 -4.28
N VAL A 628 13.66 2.67 -3.09
CA VAL A 628 13.46 3.45 -1.85
C VAL A 628 14.13 4.83 -1.97
N ARG A 629 15.39 4.90 -2.43
CA ARG A 629 16.06 6.20 -2.67
C ARG A 629 15.30 7.07 -3.65
N SER A 630 14.74 6.45 -4.70
CA SER A 630 13.93 7.15 -5.70
C SER A 630 12.61 7.66 -5.11
N ALA A 631 11.99 6.88 -4.24
CA ALA A 631 10.76 7.26 -3.55
C ALA A 631 10.98 8.40 -2.54
N ASP A 632 12.07 8.37 -1.78
CA ASP A 632 12.45 9.45 -0.86
C ASP A 632 12.74 10.75 -1.63
N TYR A 633 13.41 10.64 -2.78
CA TYR A 633 13.62 11.78 -3.67
C TYR A 633 12.28 12.37 -4.14
N ILE A 634 11.36 11.54 -4.63
CA ILE A 634 10.02 11.97 -5.07
C ILE A 634 9.25 12.60 -3.91
N LYS A 635 9.28 12.00 -2.73
CA LYS A 635 8.65 12.56 -1.53
C LYS A 635 9.20 13.96 -1.23
N THR A 636 10.50 14.18 -1.39
CA THR A 636 11.12 15.49 -1.22
C THR A 636 10.66 16.49 -2.28
N VAL A 637 10.52 16.09 -3.55
CA VAL A 637 9.98 16.93 -4.64
C VAL A 637 8.60 17.46 -4.30
N PHE A 638 7.77 16.66 -3.64
CA PHE A 638 6.42 17.05 -3.17
C PHE A 638 6.39 17.60 -1.73
N GLY A 639 7.51 18.13 -1.24
CA GLY A 639 7.60 18.85 0.02
C GLY A 639 7.85 17.99 1.27
N GLY A 640 8.09 16.69 1.13
CA GLY A 640 8.59 15.79 2.18
C GLY A 640 7.59 15.37 3.27
N LYS A 641 6.45 16.04 3.38
CA LYS A 641 5.52 15.86 4.52
C LYS A 641 4.52 14.71 4.35
N ARG A 642 4.08 14.45 3.11
CA ARG A 642 3.07 13.43 2.81
C ARG A 642 3.73 12.20 2.24
N ASP A 643 3.28 11.05 2.71
CA ASP A 643 3.67 9.78 2.10
C ASP A 643 3.21 9.74 0.64
N GLN A 644 3.93 8.98 -0.16
CA GLN A 644 3.71 8.89 -1.60
C GLN A 644 3.27 7.48 -1.98
N ASP A 645 2.37 7.41 -2.95
CA ASP A 645 1.98 6.24 -3.71
C ASP A 645 2.57 6.37 -5.11
N ILE A 646 3.45 5.44 -5.47
CA ILE A 646 4.30 5.52 -6.66
C ILE A 646 4.15 4.26 -7.49
N GLU A 647 3.72 4.43 -8.75
CA GLU A 647 3.74 3.36 -9.74
C GLU A 647 5.07 3.39 -10.50
N TRP A 648 5.69 2.23 -10.62
CA TRP A 648 7.00 2.10 -11.22
C TRP A 648 7.10 0.87 -12.12
N GLY A 649 8.07 0.91 -13.04
CA GLY A 649 8.50 -0.22 -13.84
C GLY A 649 10.02 -0.30 -13.91
N MET A 650 10.53 -1.45 -14.31
CA MET A 650 11.95 -1.73 -14.45
C MET A 650 12.25 -2.38 -15.79
N VAL A 651 13.32 -1.96 -16.44
CA VAL A 651 13.87 -2.57 -17.64
C VAL A 651 15.37 -2.75 -17.46
N ASN A 652 15.87 -3.97 -17.46
CA ASN A 652 17.30 -4.28 -17.25
C ASN A 652 17.91 -3.55 -16.03
N GLY A 653 17.17 -3.51 -14.93
CA GLY A 653 17.58 -2.84 -13.69
C GLY A 653 17.42 -1.30 -13.69
N ARG A 654 17.08 -0.67 -14.79
CA ARG A 654 16.78 0.76 -14.86
C ARG A 654 15.33 1.02 -14.45
N LEU A 655 15.13 1.94 -13.52
CA LEU A 655 13.84 2.31 -12.98
C LEU A 655 13.13 3.37 -13.85
N TYR A 656 11.83 3.20 -14.00
CA TYR A 656 10.92 4.15 -14.63
C TYR A 656 9.79 4.45 -13.68
N ILE A 657 9.53 5.72 -13.42
CA ILE A 657 8.37 6.17 -12.65
C ILE A 657 7.27 6.55 -13.64
N VAL A 658 6.11 5.93 -13.49
CA VAL A 658 4.97 6.12 -14.38
C VAL A 658 3.82 6.86 -13.72
N GLN A 659 3.80 6.92 -12.39
CA GLN A 659 2.87 7.75 -11.62
C GLN A 659 3.43 8.01 -10.22
N ALA A 660 3.14 9.19 -9.67
CA ALA A 660 3.37 9.50 -8.26
C ALA A 660 2.28 10.46 -7.75
N ARG A 661 1.77 10.18 -6.57
CA ARG A 661 0.73 10.98 -5.91
C ARG A 661 0.85 10.87 -4.39
N PRO A 662 0.26 11.81 -3.64
CA PRO A 662 0.16 11.65 -2.19
C PRO A 662 -0.61 10.38 -1.82
N TYR A 663 -0.06 9.61 -0.88
CA TYR A 663 -0.78 8.50 -0.28
C TYR A 663 -1.86 9.04 0.67
N ILE A 664 -3.10 8.63 0.46
CA ILE A 664 -4.23 9.05 1.28
C ILE A 664 -4.48 7.97 2.34
N ASP A 665 -4.14 8.29 3.58
CA ASP A 665 -4.43 7.46 4.74
C ASP A 665 -5.70 7.99 5.42
N LYS A 666 -6.81 7.33 5.18
CA LYS A 666 -8.08 7.64 5.89
C LYS A 666 -8.17 6.75 7.14
N ARG A 667 -7.28 6.95 8.11
CA ARG A 667 -7.41 6.37 9.45
C ARG A 667 -7.92 7.41 10.42
#